data_06eb94aefc9f4191b368f1e351d92e67
#
_entry.id   06eb94aefc9f4191b368f1e351d92e67
#
_cell.length_a   1.000
_cell.length_b   1.000
_cell.length_c   1.000
_cell.angle_alpha   90.00
_cell.angle_beta   90.00
_cell.angle_gamma   90.00
#
_symmetry.space_group_name_H-M   'P 1'
#
loop_
_entity.id
_entity.type
_entity.pdbx_description
1 polymer ?
#
loop_
_entity_poly.entity_id
_entity_poly.type
_entity_poly.pdbx_seq_one_letter_code
_entity_poly.pdbx_strand_id
1 'polypeptide(L)'
;IPFIARYRKELHGAMDDTALRTLAERLEYLRSLAERRETVKNSITEQGKMTPELSAAIDEAATLAALEDLYRPYKPKRRTRATIAKEKGLEPLAAALFAQGGDLPAPEVLAADYVNAEKGVETVEDALSGASDIVAELISDDAEIRKKLRGFIESSAYLVSRAATEDDSVYRLYYDFKQRVDRLQGHQILAVNRGEKEGFLKAGIELDRELALQRVRRAVIVPGSAAMAFVRAAADDAYDRLIWPSMEREERAALTDMACEGAIKMFALNLKPLLMQPPVKGRVTMGLDPGYRNGCKVAVIDGTGKVLDTTVVYPTFSEGRKREAIRTLSALIRKHGVEHIAIGNGTASRETEQMTVEMLHELGGGQSYAIVNEAGASVYSASKLAAEEFPDYDVNLRSAVSIARRLQDPLAELVKIDPMAIGVGQYQHDMPQARLEEALSGVVEDCVNAVGVDINTASPSLLQRVSGLTKTTAKNIVAYREENGAFTSRSQINKVPKLGPKAFQQCAGFLRVPESAQVLDNTAVHPESYDAAKKLLKLCSYTLDDVAAGAIGELPARVKAMGAAKVAEECAVGVPTLNDIVAELLKPGRDPRDELPPVLLRKDVLDIKDLKPGMELMGTVRNVIDFGVFVDIGVHQDGLVHISQVSDKFIRHPSEAVAVGDVVKVVVLDVDEKKHRISLSMKQASK
;
A
#
# COMPACT_ATOMS: atom_id res chain seq x y z
N ILE A 1 -12.39 10.68 3.88
CA ILE A 1 -11.93 10.08 5.15
C ILE A 1 -11.25 11.12 6.02
N PRO A 2 -10.25 11.93 5.60
CA PRO A 2 -9.53 12.87 6.48
C PRO A 2 -10.43 13.86 7.22
N PHE A 3 -11.49 14.38 6.56
CA PHE A 3 -12.46 15.27 7.21
C PHE A 3 -13.19 14.58 8.37
N ILE A 4 -13.59 13.32 8.20
CA ILE A 4 -14.27 12.55 9.26
C ILE A 4 -13.29 12.32 10.41
N ALA A 5 -12.09 11.80 10.12
CA ALA A 5 -11.06 11.52 11.11
C ALA A 5 -10.71 12.73 11.99
N ARG A 6 -10.60 13.91 11.36
CA ARG A 6 -10.17 15.12 12.09
C ARG A 6 -11.32 15.91 12.72
N TYR A 7 -12.44 16.06 12.03
CA TYR A 7 -13.50 17.02 12.44
C TYR A 7 -14.80 16.36 12.88
N ARG A 8 -14.85 15.03 13.01
CA ARG A 8 -16.03 14.28 13.48
C ARG A 8 -15.67 13.24 14.54
N LYS A 9 -14.61 13.50 15.33
CA LYS A 9 -14.04 12.55 16.30
C LYS A 9 -15.06 12.04 17.32
N GLU A 10 -15.96 12.86 17.76
CA GLU A 10 -17.02 12.51 18.71
C GLU A 10 -18.00 11.45 18.15
N LEU A 11 -18.20 11.41 16.83
CA LEU A 11 -19.14 10.48 16.19
C LEU A 11 -18.58 9.06 16.04
N HIS A 12 -17.26 8.90 16.05
CA HIS A 12 -16.62 7.62 15.78
C HIS A 12 -15.60 7.19 16.84
N GLY A 13 -15.57 7.86 18.01
CA GLY A 13 -14.67 7.49 19.10
C GLY A 13 -13.19 7.74 18.83
N ALA A 14 -12.88 8.80 18.08
CA ALA A 14 -11.53 9.24 17.73
C ALA A 14 -10.69 8.20 16.94
N MET A 15 -11.32 7.41 16.07
CA MET A 15 -10.59 6.56 15.10
C MET A 15 -9.70 7.43 14.20
N ASP A 16 -8.49 6.95 13.94
CA ASP A 16 -7.58 7.58 12.99
C ASP A 16 -7.94 7.26 11.52
N ASP A 17 -7.22 7.88 10.57
CA ASP A 17 -7.43 7.68 9.14
C ASP A 17 -7.30 6.21 8.74
N THR A 18 -6.33 5.48 9.31
CA THR A 18 -6.08 4.07 9.03
C THR A 18 -7.25 3.19 9.46
N ALA A 19 -7.76 3.41 10.69
CA ALA A 19 -8.92 2.69 11.21
C ALA A 19 -10.19 2.97 10.38
N LEU A 20 -10.40 4.23 9.98
CA LEU A 20 -11.53 4.62 9.14
C LEU A 20 -11.44 4.05 7.73
N ARG A 21 -10.25 3.95 7.14
CA ARG A 21 -10.05 3.27 5.85
C ARG A 21 -10.35 1.78 5.95
N THR A 22 -9.84 1.12 6.98
CA THR A 22 -10.14 -0.30 7.24
C THR A 22 -11.64 -0.53 7.43
N LEU A 23 -12.32 0.38 8.15
CA LEU A 23 -13.77 0.33 8.32
C LEU A 23 -14.51 0.50 6.97
N ALA A 24 -14.08 1.44 6.14
CA ALA A 24 -14.68 1.68 4.82
C ALA A 24 -14.51 0.46 3.91
N GLU A 25 -13.31 -0.12 3.84
CA GLU A 25 -13.04 -1.35 3.09
C GLU A 25 -13.91 -2.51 3.56
N ARG A 26 -14.02 -2.69 4.88
CA ARG A 26 -14.87 -3.75 5.44
C ARG A 26 -16.34 -3.54 5.15
N LEU A 27 -16.80 -2.29 5.19
CA LEU A 27 -18.19 -1.94 4.85
C LEU A 27 -18.50 -2.24 3.38
N GLU A 28 -17.57 -1.90 2.48
CA GLU A 28 -17.73 -2.19 1.05
C GLU A 28 -17.74 -3.69 0.78
N TYR A 29 -16.84 -4.46 1.40
CA TYR A 29 -16.86 -5.91 1.35
C TYR A 29 -18.20 -6.49 1.82
N LEU A 30 -18.74 -6.02 2.95
CA LEU A 30 -20.01 -6.52 3.49
C LEU A 30 -21.21 -6.14 2.60
N ARG A 31 -21.19 -4.97 1.96
CA ARG A 31 -22.18 -4.57 0.98
C ARG A 31 -22.14 -5.47 -0.26
N SER A 32 -20.95 -5.69 -0.80
CA SER A 32 -20.76 -6.60 -1.94
C SER A 32 -21.20 -8.02 -1.61
N LEU A 33 -20.90 -8.50 -0.39
CA LEU A 33 -21.39 -9.81 0.08
C LEU A 33 -22.91 -9.86 0.19
N ALA A 34 -23.55 -8.80 0.69
CA ALA A 34 -25.01 -8.72 0.78
C ALA A 34 -25.68 -8.71 -0.60
N GLU A 35 -25.17 -7.91 -1.54
CA GLU A 35 -25.65 -7.90 -2.94
C GLU A 35 -25.47 -9.27 -3.60
N ARG A 36 -24.34 -9.94 -3.32
CA ARG A 36 -24.10 -11.29 -3.84
C ARG A 36 -25.05 -12.31 -3.26
N ARG A 37 -25.39 -12.23 -1.94
CA ARG A 37 -26.41 -13.10 -1.31
C ARG A 37 -27.77 -12.95 -2.00
N GLU A 38 -28.22 -11.72 -2.25
CA GLU A 38 -29.46 -11.47 -2.97
C GLU A 38 -29.45 -12.05 -4.38
N THR A 39 -28.35 -11.85 -5.11
CA THR A 39 -28.17 -12.42 -6.46
C THR A 39 -28.27 -13.95 -6.43
N VAL A 40 -27.62 -14.59 -5.46
CA VAL A 40 -27.64 -16.05 -5.30
C VAL A 40 -29.04 -16.53 -4.94
N LYS A 41 -29.73 -15.87 -3.99
CA LYS A 41 -31.11 -16.22 -3.60
C LYS A 41 -32.08 -16.13 -4.77
N ASN A 42 -32.00 -15.04 -5.55
CA ASN A 42 -32.84 -14.85 -6.72
C ASN A 42 -32.60 -15.94 -7.75
N SER A 43 -31.36 -16.27 -8.06
CA SER A 43 -30.99 -17.31 -9.02
C SER A 43 -31.51 -18.69 -8.60
N ILE A 44 -31.44 -19.05 -7.30
CA ILE A 44 -31.95 -20.33 -6.79
C ILE A 44 -33.47 -20.35 -6.75
N THR A 45 -34.10 -19.23 -6.42
CA THR A 45 -35.57 -19.08 -6.40
C THR A 45 -36.15 -19.21 -7.79
N GLU A 46 -35.53 -18.59 -8.81
CA GLU A 46 -35.95 -18.75 -10.22
C GLU A 46 -35.86 -20.20 -10.71
N GLN A 47 -34.95 -20.99 -10.14
CA GLN A 47 -34.86 -22.42 -10.41
C GLN A 47 -35.92 -23.27 -9.63
N GLY A 48 -36.69 -22.64 -8.75
CA GLY A 48 -37.69 -23.34 -7.90
C GLY A 48 -37.07 -24.26 -6.82
N LYS A 49 -35.80 -24.01 -6.46
CA LYS A 49 -35.00 -24.86 -5.56
C LYS A 49 -34.72 -24.23 -4.21
N MET A 50 -35.26 -23.03 -3.94
CA MET A 50 -35.03 -22.34 -2.66
C MET A 50 -35.81 -23.03 -1.55
N THR A 51 -35.16 -23.34 -0.43
CA THR A 51 -35.78 -23.83 0.82
C THR A 51 -35.52 -22.85 1.96
N PRO A 52 -36.34 -22.87 3.03
CA PRO A 52 -36.11 -22.02 4.20
C PRO A 52 -34.70 -22.24 4.83
N GLU A 53 -34.27 -23.50 4.92
CA GLU A 53 -32.96 -23.88 5.49
C GLU A 53 -31.82 -23.35 4.65
N LEU A 54 -31.91 -23.46 3.32
CA LEU A 54 -30.89 -22.92 2.40
C LEU A 54 -30.84 -21.39 2.44
N SER A 55 -32.01 -20.74 2.51
CA SER A 55 -32.08 -19.30 2.66
C SER A 55 -31.39 -18.84 3.96
N ALA A 56 -31.62 -19.52 5.07
CA ALA A 56 -30.94 -19.22 6.35
C ALA A 56 -29.43 -19.44 6.25
N ALA A 57 -28.97 -20.55 5.67
CA ALA A 57 -27.57 -20.84 5.47
C ALA A 57 -26.86 -19.76 4.60
N ILE A 58 -27.55 -19.26 3.55
CA ILE A 58 -27.04 -18.17 2.70
C ILE A 58 -26.92 -16.87 3.50
N ASP A 59 -27.89 -16.57 4.38
CA ASP A 59 -27.84 -15.37 5.22
C ASP A 59 -26.72 -15.44 6.27
N GLU A 60 -26.44 -16.62 6.80
CA GLU A 60 -25.38 -16.86 7.77
C GLU A 60 -23.97 -16.95 7.17
N ALA A 61 -23.84 -17.11 5.85
CA ALA A 61 -22.55 -17.24 5.18
C ALA A 61 -21.69 -15.97 5.41
N ALA A 62 -20.70 -16.04 6.29
CA ALA A 62 -19.89 -14.91 6.71
C ALA A 62 -18.86 -14.46 5.66
N THR A 63 -18.58 -15.29 4.66
CA THR A 63 -17.59 -15.03 3.61
C THR A 63 -18.12 -15.34 2.23
N LEU A 64 -17.53 -14.71 1.21
CA LEU A 64 -17.86 -14.97 -0.19
C LEU A 64 -17.61 -16.45 -0.54
N ALA A 65 -16.53 -17.05 -0.04
CA ALA A 65 -16.19 -18.45 -0.28
C ALA A 65 -17.30 -19.39 0.25
N ALA A 66 -17.77 -19.17 1.47
CA ALA A 66 -18.86 -19.95 2.05
C ALA A 66 -20.17 -19.80 1.25
N LEU A 67 -20.46 -18.58 0.79
CA LEU A 67 -21.62 -18.30 -0.05
C LEU A 67 -21.53 -19.00 -1.41
N GLU A 68 -20.39 -18.96 -2.07
CA GLU A 68 -20.15 -19.61 -3.36
C GLU A 68 -20.20 -21.14 -3.23
N ASP A 69 -19.75 -21.72 -2.12
CA ASP A 69 -19.90 -23.16 -1.86
C ASP A 69 -21.37 -23.56 -1.75
N LEU A 70 -22.22 -22.78 -1.06
CA LEU A 70 -23.66 -23.01 -0.99
C LEU A 70 -24.35 -22.85 -2.36
N TYR A 71 -23.90 -21.91 -3.18
CA TYR A 71 -24.45 -21.67 -4.51
C TYR A 71 -24.00 -22.70 -5.55
N ARG A 72 -22.89 -23.39 -5.34
CA ARG A 72 -22.24 -24.27 -6.31
C ARG A 72 -23.16 -25.34 -6.94
N PRO A 73 -24.01 -26.03 -6.18
CA PRO A 73 -24.97 -27.00 -6.77
C PRO A 73 -26.00 -26.38 -7.73
N TYR A 74 -26.30 -25.09 -7.57
CA TYR A 74 -27.32 -24.35 -8.31
C TYR A 74 -26.76 -23.48 -9.42
N LYS A 75 -25.45 -23.31 -9.44
CA LYS A 75 -24.76 -22.47 -10.43
C LYS A 75 -24.91 -23.05 -11.82
N PRO A 76 -25.36 -22.28 -12.82
CA PRO A 76 -25.42 -22.74 -14.21
C PRO A 76 -24.05 -23.27 -14.66
N LYS A 77 -23.98 -24.53 -15.01
CA LYS A 77 -22.76 -25.20 -15.44
C LYS A 77 -22.75 -25.35 -16.94
N ARG A 78 -21.55 -25.32 -17.54
CA ARG A 78 -21.38 -25.79 -18.92
C ARG A 78 -21.68 -27.30 -18.96
N ARG A 79 -21.95 -27.84 -20.17
CA ARG A 79 -22.23 -29.26 -20.39
C ARG A 79 -21.13 -30.15 -19.77
N THR A 80 -21.40 -30.78 -18.65
CA THR A 80 -20.48 -31.67 -17.91
C THR A 80 -20.78 -33.14 -18.21
N ARG A 81 -19.90 -34.07 -17.80
CA ARG A 81 -20.18 -35.49 -17.91
C ARG A 81 -21.47 -35.87 -17.12
N ALA A 82 -21.62 -35.29 -15.94
CA ALA A 82 -22.84 -35.49 -15.14
C ALA A 82 -24.11 -34.97 -15.82
N THR A 83 -24.04 -33.80 -16.47
CA THR A 83 -25.15 -33.24 -17.26
C THR A 83 -25.54 -34.20 -18.40
N ILE A 84 -24.56 -34.72 -19.13
CA ILE A 84 -24.77 -35.69 -20.21
C ILE A 84 -25.39 -36.95 -19.65
N ALA A 85 -24.94 -37.46 -18.50
CA ALA A 85 -25.50 -38.64 -17.86
C ALA A 85 -26.95 -38.41 -17.39
N LYS A 86 -27.29 -37.20 -16.91
CA LYS A 86 -28.67 -36.81 -16.57
C LYS A 86 -29.57 -36.76 -17.80
N GLU A 87 -29.10 -36.22 -18.92
CA GLU A 87 -29.82 -36.23 -20.20
C GLU A 87 -30.10 -37.65 -20.68
N LYS A 88 -29.24 -38.62 -20.39
CA LYS A 88 -29.45 -40.05 -20.64
C LYS A 88 -30.42 -40.71 -19.70
N GLY A 89 -30.93 -40.03 -18.66
CA GLY A 89 -31.89 -40.52 -17.67
C GLY A 89 -31.28 -41.33 -16.53
N LEU A 90 -29.99 -41.16 -16.23
CA LEU A 90 -29.28 -41.91 -15.20
C LEU A 90 -29.35 -41.25 -13.80
N GLU A 91 -30.04 -40.13 -13.65
CA GLU A 91 -30.14 -39.43 -12.34
C GLU A 91 -30.86 -40.28 -11.25
N PRO A 92 -31.96 -41.05 -11.51
CA PRO A 92 -32.55 -41.89 -10.49
C PRO A 92 -31.64 -43.05 -10.05
N LEU A 93 -30.88 -43.64 -10.97
CA LEU A 93 -29.85 -44.64 -10.63
C LEU A 93 -28.79 -44.06 -9.71
N ALA A 94 -28.24 -42.90 -10.07
CA ALA A 94 -27.25 -42.23 -9.25
C ALA A 94 -27.77 -41.87 -7.86
N ALA A 95 -29.03 -41.41 -7.75
CA ALA A 95 -29.68 -41.09 -6.47
C ALA A 95 -29.86 -42.36 -5.60
N ALA A 96 -30.30 -43.46 -6.16
CA ALA A 96 -30.47 -44.71 -5.44
C ALA A 96 -29.15 -45.27 -4.92
N LEU A 97 -28.10 -45.28 -5.77
CA LEU A 97 -26.77 -45.77 -5.40
C LEU A 97 -26.11 -44.84 -4.33
N PHE A 98 -26.31 -43.53 -4.44
CA PHE A 98 -25.74 -42.58 -3.48
C PHE A 98 -26.46 -42.60 -2.12
N ALA A 99 -27.78 -42.88 -2.10
CA ALA A 99 -28.53 -43.03 -0.87
C ALA A 99 -28.14 -44.26 -0.04
N GLN A 100 -27.53 -45.28 -0.66
CA GLN A 100 -26.95 -46.46 0.00
C GLN A 100 -27.92 -47.13 0.97
N GLY A 101 -29.19 -47.30 0.58
CA GLY A 101 -30.23 -47.94 1.41
C GLY A 101 -29.85 -49.36 1.84
N GLY A 102 -30.37 -49.82 2.99
CA GLY A 102 -30.03 -51.12 3.57
C GLY A 102 -30.44 -52.34 2.71
N ASP A 103 -31.52 -52.23 1.93
CA ASP A 103 -32.03 -53.30 1.06
C ASP A 103 -31.67 -53.10 -0.43
N LEU A 104 -30.61 -52.28 -0.69
CA LEU A 104 -30.20 -51.98 -2.06
C LEU A 104 -29.64 -53.23 -2.74
N PRO A 105 -30.12 -53.59 -3.97
CA PRO A 105 -29.47 -54.63 -4.79
C PRO A 105 -28.07 -54.27 -5.17
N ALA A 106 -27.29 -55.23 -5.65
CA ALA A 106 -25.99 -54.95 -6.20
C ALA A 106 -26.08 -53.89 -7.31
N PRO A 107 -25.10 -52.94 -7.41
CA PRO A 107 -25.16 -51.86 -8.38
C PRO A 107 -25.37 -52.32 -9.82
N GLU A 108 -24.79 -53.43 -10.22
CA GLU A 108 -24.94 -54.02 -11.56
C GLU A 108 -26.36 -54.47 -11.85
N VAL A 109 -27.03 -55.01 -10.85
CA VAL A 109 -28.45 -55.46 -10.97
C VAL A 109 -29.36 -54.26 -11.14
N LEU A 110 -29.11 -53.20 -10.35
CA LEU A 110 -29.92 -51.99 -10.44
C LEU A 110 -29.65 -51.22 -11.77
N ALA A 111 -28.43 -51.21 -12.22
CA ALA A 111 -28.03 -50.52 -13.46
C ALA A 111 -28.58 -51.20 -14.74
N ALA A 112 -28.89 -52.49 -14.71
CA ALA A 112 -29.46 -53.21 -15.84
C ALA A 112 -30.79 -52.63 -16.31
N ASP A 113 -31.62 -52.09 -15.39
CA ASP A 113 -32.88 -51.45 -15.69
C ASP A 113 -32.75 -50.12 -16.43
N TYR A 114 -31.55 -49.54 -16.46
CA TYR A 114 -31.24 -48.23 -17.10
C TYR A 114 -30.50 -48.36 -18.42
N VAL A 115 -30.25 -49.60 -18.89
CA VAL A 115 -29.66 -49.82 -20.22
C VAL A 115 -30.68 -49.42 -21.29
N ASN A 116 -30.30 -48.46 -22.13
CA ASN A 116 -31.12 -47.95 -23.20
C ASN A 116 -30.27 -47.41 -24.35
N ALA A 117 -30.16 -48.19 -25.41
CA ALA A 117 -29.34 -47.84 -26.60
C ALA A 117 -29.80 -46.57 -27.30
N GLU A 118 -31.12 -46.26 -27.29
CA GLU A 118 -31.64 -45.04 -27.90
C GLU A 118 -31.17 -43.77 -27.18
N LYS A 119 -30.90 -43.89 -25.89
CA LYS A 119 -30.36 -42.81 -25.06
C LYS A 119 -28.82 -42.86 -24.99
N GLY A 120 -28.17 -43.77 -25.72
CA GLY A 120 -26.72 -43.94 -25.72
C GLY A 120 -26.18 -44.57 -24.43
N VAL A 121 -26.93 -45.45 -23.79
CA VAL A 121 -26.51 -46.33 -22.69
C VAL A 121 -26.62 -47.76 -23.17
N GLU A 122 -25.51 -48.28 -23.68
CA GLU A 122 -25.51 -49.58 -24.37
C GLU A 122 -25.27 -50.78 -23.41
N THR A 123 -24.55 -50.50 -22.33
CA THR A 123 -24.12 -51.52 -21.36
C THR A 123 -24.43 -51.13 -19.91
N VAL A 124 -24.38 -52.09 -18.99
CA VAL A 124 -24.47 -51.86 -17.55
C VAL A 124 -23.32 -50.97 -17.07
N GLU A 125 -22.15 -51.18 -17.64
CA GLU A 125 -20.94 -50.37 -17.35
C GLU A 125 -21.14 -48.91 -17.76
N ASP A 126 -21.81 -48.62 -18.89
CA ASP A 126 -22.18 -47.27 -19.32
C ASP A 126 -23.13 -46.59 -18.32
N ALA A 127 -24.12 -47.35 -17.86
CA ALA A 127 -25.09 -46.87 -16.86
C ALA A 127 -24.39 -46.54 -15.53
N LEU A 128 -23.53 -47.44 -15.05
CA LEU A 128 -22.74 -47.21 -13.81
C LEU A 128 -21.74 -46.07 -13.95
N SER A 129 -21.06 -45.95 -15.09
CA SER A 129 -20.11 -44.86 -15.37
C SER A 129 -20.86 -43.51 -15.37
N GLY A 130 -22.00 -43.40 -16.04
CA GLY A 130 -22.80 -42.18 -16.02
C GLY A 130 -23.37 -41.85 -14.64
N ALA A 131 -23.84 -42.86 -13.89
CA ALA A 131 -24.28 -42.66 -12.51
C ALA A 131 -23.13 -42.22 -11.59
N SER A 132 -21.93 -42.77 -11.79
CA SER A 132 -20.70 -42.36 -11.07
C SER A 132 -20.33 -40.91 -11.33
N ASP A 133 -20.43 -40.44 -12.59
CA ASP A 133 -20.18 -39.04 -12.93
C ASP A 133 -21.16 -38.07 -12.22
N ILE A 134 -22.44 -38.49 -12.09
CA ILE A 134 -23.45 -37.71 -11.35
C ILE A 134 -23.13 -37.70 -9.85
N VAL A 135 -22.80 -38.84 -9.25
CA VAL A 135 -22.46 -38.93 -7.83
C VAL A 135 -21.17 -38.16 -7.54
N ALA A 136 -20.14 -38.24 -8.39
CA ALA A 136 -18.92 -37.48 -8.25
C ALA A 136 -19.17 -35.95 -8.28
N GLU A 137 -20.07 -35.50 -9.13
CA GLU A 137 -20.45 -34.07 -9.17
C GLU A 137 -21.20 -33.65 -7.89
N LEU A 138 -22.12 -34.47 -7.39
CA LEU A 138 -22.83 -34.21 -6.12
C LEU A 138 -21.85 -34.11 -4.94
N ILE A 139 -20.88 -35.00 -4.84
CA ILE A 139 -19.84 -35.01 -3.80
C ILE A 139 -18.95 -33.75 -3.93
N SER A 140 -18.59 -33.39 -5.15
CA SER A 140 -17.78 -32.19 -5.43
C SER A 140 -18.47 -30.88 -5.06
N ASP A 141 -19.78 -30.85 -5.15
CA ASP A 141 -20.60 -29.67 -4.88
C ASP A 141 -21.05 -29.56 -3.39
N ASP A 142 -20.73 -30.54 -2.57
CA ASP A 142 -21.09 -30.55 -1.16
C ASP A 142 -20.27 -29.50 -0.38
N ALA A 143 -20.98 -28.52 0.18
CA ALA A 143 -20.36 -27.39 0.88
C ALA A 143 -19.63 -27.81 2.17
N GLU A 144 -20.13 -28.83 2.89
CA GLU A 144 -19.52 -29.30 4.13
C GLU A 144 -18.25 -30.11 3.86
N ILE A 145 -18.19 -30.88 2.78
CA ILE A 145 -16.99 -31.58 2.34
C ILE A 145 -15.92 -30.54 1.97
N ARG A 146 -16.29 -29.54 1.19
CA ARG A 146 -15.36 -28.47 0.78
C ARG A 146 -14.84 -27.68 1.97
N LYS A 147 -15.71 -27.31 2.92
CA LYS A 147 -15.33 -26.61 4.15
C LYS A 147 -14.32 -27.40 4.98
N LYS A 148 -14.55 -28.70 5.18
CA LYS A 148 -13.65 -29.60 5.92
C LYS A 148 -12.29 -29.76 5.22
N LEU A 149 -12.31 -29.88 3.89
CA LEU A 149 -11.07 -29.97 3.10
C LEU A 149 -10.29 -28.67 3.11
N ARG A 150 -10.95 -27.51 3.03
CA ARG A 150 -10.30 -26.18 3.12
C ARG A 150 -9.54 -26.04 4.43
N GLY A 151 -10.18 -26.32 5.58
CA GLY A 151 -9.50 -26.29 6.86
C GLY A 151 -8.34 -27.30 6.98
N PHE A 152 -8.45 -28.43 6.26
CA PHE A 152 -7.33 -29.39 6.20
C PHE A 152 -6.18 -28.89 5.33
N ILE A 153 -6.45 -28.24 4.20
CA ILE A 153 -5.44 -27.62 3.33
C ILE A 153 -4.70 -26.54 4.11
N GLU A 154 -5.41 -25.58 4.69
CA GLU A 154 -4.85 -24.47 5.47
C GLU A 154 -3.91 -24.94 6.59
N SER A 155 -4.21 -26.06 7.22
CA SER A 155 -3.45 -26.57 8.37
C SER A 155 -2.34 -27.57 8.00
N SER A 156 -2.36 -28.18 6.82
CA SER A 156 -1.51 -29.36 6.54
C SER A 156 -0.87 -29.37 5.16
N ALA A 157 -1.31 -28.53 4.24
CA ALA A 157 -0.73 -28.46 2.90
C ALA A 157 0.61 -27.74 2.86
N TYR A 158 1.35 -27.95 1.78
CA TYR A 158 2.62 -27.32 1.50
C TYR A 158 2.56 -26.59 0.15
N LEU A 159 3.08 -25.37 0.11
CA LEU A 159 3.48 -24.77 -1.15
C LEU A 159 4.83 -25.38 -1.55
N VAL A 160 4.88 -25.91 -2.75
CA VAL A 160 6.10 -26.46 -3.33
C VAL A 160 6.45 -25.74 -4.60
N SER A 161 7.74 -25.53 -4.84
CA SER A 161 8.22 -25.06 -6.13
C SER A 161 9.50 -25.79 -6.53
N ARG A 162 9.67 -25.99 -7.83
CA ARG A 162 10.82 -26.67 -8.44
C ARG A 162 11.33 -25.87 -9.62
N ALA A 163 12.60 -26.01 -9.94
CA ALA A 163 13.18 -25.44 -11.15
C ALA A 163 12.41 -25.89 -12.40
N ALA A 164 12.04 -24.97 -13.26
CA ALA A 164 11.46 -25.24 -14.57
C ALA A 164 12.53 -25.29 -15.67
N THR A 165 13.70 -24.68 -15.43
CA THR A 165 14.86 -24.63 -16.32
C THR A 165 16.13 -24.95 -15.54
N GLU A 166 17.23 -25.25 -16.26
CA GLU A 166 18.58 -25.45 -15.67
C GLU A 166 19.32 -24.10 -15.49
N ASP A 167 18.75 -23.01 -15.99
CA ASP A 167 19.37 -21.68 -15.95
C ASP A 167 19.41 -21.13 -14.51
N ASP A 168 20.52 -20.49 -14.16
CA ASP A 168 20.64 -19.80 -12.89
C ASP A 168 19.83 -18.50 -12.89
N SER A 169 19.15 -18.21 -11.81
CA SER A 169 18.31 -17.03 -11.68
C SER A 169 18.26 -16.51 -10.25
N VAL A 170 17.65 -15.33 -10.06
CA VAL A 170 17.38 -14.77 -8.73
C VAL A 170 16.44 -15.64 -7.90
N TYR A 171 15.74 -16.60 -8.52
CA TYR A 171 14.81 -17.53 -7.88
C TYR A 171 15.46 -18.82 -7.39
N ARG A 172 16.78 -18.95 -7.43
CA ARG A 172 17.52 -20.16 -7.04
C ARG A 172 17.14 -20.73 -5.66
N LEU A 173 16.78 -19.86 -4.72
CA LEU A 173 16.31 -20.28 -3.39
C LEU A 173 14.98 -21.06 -3.42
N TYR A 174 14.24 -20.97 -4.53
CA TYR A 174 12.94 -21.60 -4.74
C TYR A 174 13.00 -22.78 -5.74
N TYR A 175 14.18 -23.20 -6.19
CA TYR A 175 14.34 -24.31 -7.13
C TYR A 175 14.05 -25.69 -6.51
N ASP A 176 14.12 -25.79 -5.19
CA ASP A 176 13.67 -26.94 -4.40
C ASP A 176 13.10 -26.39 -3.08
N PHE A 177 11.88 -25.86 -3.16
CA PHE A 177 11.25 -25.19 -2.04
C PHE A 177 10.01 -25.95 -1.60
N LYS A 178 9.88 -26.18 -0.30
CA LYS A 178 8.69 -26.78 0.32
C LYS A 178 8.47 -26.17 1.70
N GLN A 179 7.33 -25.51 1.88
CA GLN A 179 6.96 -24.92 3.16
C GLN A 179 5.45 -25.06 3.41
N ARG A 180 5.09 -25.31 4.66
CA ARG A 180 3.67 -25.39 5.06
C ARG A 180 2.96 -24.08 4.78
N VAL A 181 1.72 -24.18 4.30
CA VAL A 181 0.87 -23.04 3.92
C VAL A 181 0.72 -22.05 5.09
N ASP A 182 0.47 -22.56 6.32
CA ASP A 182 0.28 -21.74 7.52
C ASP A 182 1.54 -21.02 8.03
N ARG A 183 2.71 -21.27 7.42
CA ARG A 183 3.99 -20.67 7.79
C ARG A 183 4.62 -19.84 6.68
N LEU A 184 3.92 -19.70 5.56
CA LEU A 184 4.41 -18.93 4.42
C LEU A 184 4.45 -17.45 4.74
N GLN A 185 5.50 -16.80 4.26
CA GLN A 185 5.63 -15.36 4.28
C GLN A 185 5.20 -14.76 2.93
N GLY A 186 4.61 -13.56 2.94
CA GLY A 186 4.12 -12.93 1.72
C GLY A 186 5.17 -12.80 0.62
N HIS A 187 6.41 -12.43 0.96
CA HIS A 187 7.49 -12.30 -0.01
C HIS A 187 7.88 -13.62 -0.68
N GLN A 188 7.73 -14.77 0.02
CA GLN A 188 8.00 -16.11 -0.56
C GLN A 188 6.93 -16.44 -1.62
N ILE A 189 5.67 -16.17 -1.32
CA ILE A 189 4.55 -16.38 -2.26
C ILE A 189 4.74 -15.53 -3.51
N LEU A 190 5.04 -14.24 -3.33
CA LEU A 190 5.24 -13.31 -4.45
C LEU A 190 6.46 -13.68 -5.30
N ALA A 191 7.56 -14.11 -4.66
CA ALA A 191 8.74 -14.60 -5.37
C ALA A 191 8.43 -15.86 -6.21
N VAL A 192 7.72 -16.83 -5.63
CA VAL A 192 7.31 -18.04 -6.33
C VAL A 192 6.38 -17.71 -7.50
N ASN A 193 5.39 -16.85 -7.29
CA ASN A 193 4.46 -16.45 -8.34
C ASN A 193 5.16 -15.73 -9.49
N ARG A 194 6.11 -14.82 -9.21
CA ARG A 194 6.89 -14.14 -10.24
C ARG A 194 7.81 -15.11 -10.97
N GLY A 195 8.52 -15.99 -10.26
CA GLY A 195 9.39 -16.99 -10.85
C GLY A 195 8.63 -17.97 -11.76
N GLU A 196 7.39 -18.33 -11.41
CA GLU A 196 6.50 -19.14 -12.24
C GLU A 196 6.05 -18.35 -13.50
N LYS A 197 5.65 -17.10 -13.34
CA LYS A 197 5.27 -16.20 -14.44
C LYS A 197 6.41 -15.96 -15.44
N GLU A 198 7.64 -15.87 -14.94
CA GLU A 198 8.86 -15.71 -15.75
C GLU A 198 9.40 -17.03 -16.32
N GLY A 199 8.80 -18.17 -15.96
CA GLY A 199 9.14 -19.48 -16.49
C GLY A 199 10.33 -20.17 -15.82
N PHE A 200 10.87 -19.65 -14.72
CA PHE A 200 11.95 -20.25 -13.96
C PHE A 200 11.49 -21.31 -12.95
N LEU A 201 10.24 -21.22 -12.50
CA LEU A 201 9.68 -22.12 -11.49
C LEU A 201 8.42 -22.83 -12.00
N LYS A 202 8.18 -24.03 -11.45
CA LYS A 202 6.88 -24.72 -11.45
C LYS A 202 6.44 -24.84 -10.01
N ALA A 203 5.26 -24.29 -9.68
CA ALA A 203 4.74 -24.28 -8.33
C ALA A 203 3.36 -24.95 -8.23
N GLY A 204 3.06 -25.50 -7.06
CA GLY A 204 1.80 -26.15 -6.76
C GLY A 204 1.58 -26.31 -5.26
N ILE A 205 0.40 -26.79 -4.90
CA ILE A 205 0.08 -27.16 -3.51
C ILE A 205 0.20 -28.69 -3.40
N GLU A 206 0.94 -29.18 -2.42
CA GLU A 206 1.00 -30.59 -2.06
C GLU A 206 0.21 -30.85 -0.79
N LEU A 207 -0.65 -31.86 -0.83
CA LEU A 207 -1.42 -32.37 0.30
C LEU A 207 -1.35 -33.89 0.31
N ASP A 208 -1.39 -34.50 1.49
CA ASP A 208 -1.50 -35.96 1.60
C ASP A 208 -2.86 -36.40 1.03
N ARG A 209 -2.81 -37.00 -0.18
CA ARG A 209 -4.00 -37.43 -0.93
C ARG A 209 -4.83 -38.45 -0.17
N GLU A 210 -4.20 -39.42 0.50
CA GLU A 210 -4.95 -40.49 1.19
C GLU A 210 -5.65 -39.95 2.44
N LEU A 211 -5.01 -39.04 3.18
CA LEU A 211 -5.66 -38.35 4.30
C LEU A 211 -6.82 -37.45 3.86
N ALA A 212 -6.70 -36.81 2.71
CA ALA A 212 -7.81 -36.02 2.12
C ALA A 212 -8.96 -36.93 1.68
N LEU A 213 -8.68 -38.01 0.95
CA LEU A 213 -9.66 -39.01 0.53
C LEU A 213 -10.40 -39.64 1.71
N GLN A 214 -9.70 -39.98 2.80
CA GLN A 214 -10.36 -40.49 4.01
C GLN A 214 -11.42 -39.51 4.55
N ARG A 215 -11.20 -38.20 4.47
CA ARG A 215 -12.18 -37.18 4.89
C ARG A 215 -13.40 -37.17 3.98
N VAL A 216 -13.18 -37.22 2.67
CA VAL A 216 -14.28 -37.29 1.68
C VAL A 216 -15.06 -38.58 1.86
N ARG A 217 -14.39 -39.72 1.89
CA ARG A 217 -15.03 -41.06 2.06
C ARG A 217 -15.82 -41.14 3.35
N ARG A 218 -15.30 -40.62 4.47
CA ARG A 218 -16.06 -40.59 5.76
C ARG A 218 -17.35 -39.79 5.70
N ALA A 219 -17.42 -38.79 4.83
CA ALA A 219 -18.58 -37.95 4.69
C ALA A 219 -19.69 -38.60 3.87
N VAL A 220 -19.36 -39.53 2.95
CA VAL A 220 -20.32 -40.05 1.97
C VAL A 220 -20.53 -41.54 2.02
N ILE A 221 -19.68 -42.35 2.63
CA ILE A 221 -19.77 -43.81 2.65
C ILE A 221 -20.63 -44.27 3.82
N VAL A 222 -21.64 -45.11 3.53
CA VAL A 222 -22.41 -45.85 4.52
C VAL A 222 -21.84 -47.28 4.62
N PRO A 223 -21.24 -47.67 5.78
CA PRO A 223 -20.66 -48.98 5.95
C PRO A 223 -21.71 -50.10 5.79
N GLY A 224 -21.34 -51.17 5.06
CA GLY A 224 -22.17 -52.32 4.86
C GLY A 224 -23.21 -52.23 3.71
N SER A 225 -23.31 -51.10 3.03
CA SER A 225 -24.16 -50.94 1.83
C SER A 225 -23.59 -51.71 0.64
N ALA A 226 -24.44 -52.30 -0.17
CA ALA A 226 -24.08 -52.93 -1.44
C ALA A 226 -23.42 -51.96 -2.42
N ALA A 227 -23.77 -50.67 -2.36
CA ALA A 227 -23.20 -49.62 -3.20
C ALA A 227 -21.90 -48.99 -2.62
N MET A 228 -21.40 -49.48 -1.48
CA MET A 228 -20.21 -48.89 -0.80
C MET A 228 -18.99 -48.78 -1.72
N ALA A 229 -18.69 -49.81 -2.47
CA ALA A 229 -17.53 -49.83 -3.39
C ALA A 229 -17.74 -48.83 -4.54
N PHE A 230 -18.94 -48.72 -5.08
CA PHE A 230 -19.29 -47.77 -6.13
C PHE A 230 -19.15 -46.31 -5.64
N VAL A 231 -19.74 -45.98 -4.48
CA VAL A 231 -19.68 -44.63 -3.91
C VAL A 231 -18.26 -44.28 -3.54
N ARG A 232 -17.43 -45.23 -3.07
CA ARG A 232 -16.01 -45.02 -2.81
C ARG A 232 -15.25 -44.65 -4.07
N ALA A 233 -15.46 -45.36 -5.17
CA ALA A 233 -14.83 -45.07 -6.45
C ALA A 233 -15.27 -43.69 -6.99
N ALA A 234 -16.57 -43.35 -6.88
CA ALA A 234 -17.09 -42.04 -7.25
C ALA A 234 -16.52 -40.91 -6.39
N ALA A 235 -16.31 -41.14 -5.08
CA ALA A 235 -15.68 -40.19 -4.17
C ALA A 235 -14.19 -39.93 -4.51
N ASP A 236 -13.46 -40.99 -4.89
CA ASP A 236 -12.09 -40.88 -5.31
C ASP A 236 -11.98 -40.09 -6.62
N ASP A 237 -12.82 -40.37 -7.61
CA ASP A 237 -12.90 -39.60 -8.86
C ASP A 237 -13.32 -38.15 -8.61
N ALA A 238 -14.32 -37.92 -7.73
CA ALA A 238 -14.73 -36.57 -7.34
C ALA A 238 -13.55 -35.76 -6.77
N TYR A 239 -12.76 -36.35 -5.89
CA TYR A 239 -11.59 -35.71 -5.31
C TYR A 239 -10.54 -35.39 -6.38
N ASP A 240 -10.09 -36.38 -7.13
CA ASP A 240 -8.97 -36.22 -8.06
C ASP A 240 -9.29 -35.31 -9.24
N ARG A 241 -10.51 -35.42 -9.80
CA ARG A 241 -10.90 -34.73 -11.03
C ARG A 241 -11.58 -33.39 -10.79
N LEU A 242 -12.36 -33.23 -9.71
CA LEU A 242 -13.23 -32.08 -9.52
C LEU A 242 -12.83 -31.23 -8.31
N ILE A 243 -12.60 -31.87 -7.14
CA ILE A 243 -12.37 -31.16 -5.89
C ILE A 243 -10.96 -30.61 -5.84
N TRP A 244 -9.96 -31.49 -5.93
CA TRP A 244 -8.56 -31.10 -5.73
C TRP A 244 -8.10 -30.01 -6.70
N PRO A 245 -8.29 -30.11 -8.01
CA PRO A 245 -7.86 -29.04 -8.94
C PRO A 245 -8.55 -27.71 -8.72
N SER A 246 -9.78 -27.73 -8.17
CA SER A 246 -10.51 -26.51 -7.80
C SER A 246 -9.94 -25.89 -6.52
N MET A 247 -9.73 -26.71 -5.49
CA MET A 247 -9.25 -26.27 -4.19
C MET A 247 -7.79 -25.83 -4.22
N GLU A 248 -6.96 -26.48 -5.01
CA GLU A 248 -5.58 -26.03 -5.24
C GLU A 248 -5.53 -24.63 -5.83
N ARG A 249 -6.37 -24.35 -6.84
CA ARG A 249 -6.46 -22.99 -7.41
C ARG A 249 -7.01 -21.96 -6.43
N GLU A 250 -8.01 -22.35 -5.65
CA GLU A 250 -8.59 -21.50 -4.58
C GLU A 250 -7.52 -21.16 -3.54
N GLU A 251 -6.75 -22.14 -3.09
CA GLU A 251 -5.67 -21.94 -2.12
C GLU A 251 -4.56 -21.05 -2.67
N ARG A 252 -4.11 -21.31 -3.91
CA ARG A 252 -3.10 -20.48 -4.58
C ARG A 252 -3.58 -19.03 -4.72
N ALA A 253 -4.85 -18.81 -5.04
CA ALA A 253 -5.44 -17.49 -5.12
C ALA A 253 -5.51 -16.82 -3.73
N ALA A 254 -5.97 -17.53 -2.71
CA ALA A 254 -6.05 -17.01 -1.34
C ALA A 254 -4.68 -16.60 -0.79
N LEU A 255 -3.65 -17.43 -1.01
CA LEU A 255 -2.27 -17.12 -0.64
C LEU A 255 -1.75 -15.89 -1.38
N THR A 256 -2.06 -15.76 -2.66
CA THR A 256 -1.67 -14.61 -3.47
C THR A 256 -2.35 -13.33 -2.97
N ASP A 257 -3.63 -13.38 -2.70
CA ASP A 257 -4.40 -12.24 -2.17
C ASP A 257 -3.86 -11.78 -0.80
N MET A 258 -3.61 -12.74 0.10
CA MET A 258 -2.98 -12.46 1.40
C MET A 258 -1.62 -11.79 1.25
N ALA A 259 -0.77 -12.30 0.36
CA ALA A 259 0.57 -11.76 0.12
C ALA A 259 0.51 -10.35 -0.51
N CYS A 260 -0.41 -10.13 -1.46
CA CYS A 260 -0.62 -8.83 -2.08
C CYS A 260 -1.12 -7.79 -1.07
N GLU A 261 -2.12 -8.12 -0.24
CA GLU A 261 -2.62 -7.20 0.79
C GLU A 261 -1.54 -6.84 1.81
N GLY A 262 -0.72 -7.82 2.23
CA GLY A 262 0.43 -7.57 3.10
C GLY A 262 1.45 -6.63 2.46
N ALA A 263 1.79 -6.86 1.19
CA ALA A 263 2.73 -6.04 0.44
C ALA A 263 2.20 -4.61 0.20
N ILE A 264 0.92 -4.45 -0.16
CA ILE A 264 0.29 -3.14 -0.36
C ILE A 264 0.30 -2.32 0.94
N LYS A 265 0.00 -2.94 2.08
CA LYS A 265 0.12 -2.28 3.40
C LYS A 265 1.54 -1.80 3.66
N MET A 266 2.54 -2.60 3.33
CA MET A 266 3.95 -2.24 3.48
C MET A 266 4.33 -1.08 2.54
N PHE A 267 3.86 -1.10 1.30
CA PHE A 267 4.11 0.00 0.34
C PHE A 267 3.48 1.31 0.83
N ALA A 268 2.29 1.26 1.41
CA ALA A 268 1.66 2.41 2.04
C ALA A 268 2.49 2.96 3.22
N LEU A 269 3.01 2.06 4.07
CA LEU A 269 3.91 2.42 5.18
C LEU A 269 5.24 3.03 4.69
N ASN A 270 5.78 2.55 3.57
CA ASN A 270 7.02 3.09 2.99
C ASN A 270 6.81 4.42 2.27
N LEU A 271 5.63 4.65 1.68
CA LEU A 271 5.32 5.90 0.98
C LEU A 271 5.16 7.08 1.94
N LYS A 272 4.47 6.88 3.07
CA LYS A 272 4.14 7.94 4.01
C LYS A 272 5.36 8.76 4.49
N PRO A 273 6.46 8.14 4.96
CA PRO A 273 7.65 8.89 5.40
C PRO A 273 8.34 9.64 4.27
N LEU A 274 8.31 9.13 3.03
CA LEU A 274 8.86 9.85 1.87
C LEU A 274 8.11 11.16 1.63
N LEU A 275 6.77 11.15 1.76
CA LEU A 275 5.92 12.33 1.63
C LEU A 275 6.07 13.29 2.82
N MET A 276 6.27 12.74 4.01
CA MET A 276 6.35 13.49 5.27
C MET A 276 7.76 13.93 5.65
N GLN A 277 8.76 13.76 4.77
CA GLN A 277 10.11 14.29 5.03
C GLN A 277 10.07 15.78 5.34
N PRO A 278 10.82 16.25 6.36
CA PRO A 278 10.95 17.66 6.67
C PRO A 278 11.44 18.46 5.47
N PRO A 279 10.79 19.56 5.11
CA PRO A 279 11.19 20.40 4.00
C PRO A 279 12.38 21.29 4.36
N VAL A 280 13.27 21.57 3.38
CA VAL A 280 14.35 22.54 3.48
C VAL A 280 13.92 23.81 2.76
N LYS A 281 12.97 24.55 3.36
CA LYS A 281 12.32 25.71 2.73
C LYS A 281 13.21 26.94 2.66
N GLY A 282 12.96 27.80 1.66
CA GLY A 282 13.53 29.14 1.58
C GLY A 282 15.01 29.20 1.18
N ARG A 283 15.59 28.08 0.71
CA ARG A 283 17.02 28.00 0.35
C ARG A 283 17.22 27.83 -1.15
N VAL A 284 18.24 28.53 -1.68
CA VAL A 284 18.64 28.32 -3.08
C VAL A 284 19.24 26.93 -3.21
N THR A 285 18.68 26.13 -4.08
CA THR A 285 19.01 24.71 -4.20
C THR A 285 19.42 24.37 -5.63
N MET A 286 20.50 23.59 -5.78
CA MET A 286 20.92 22.99 -7.05
C MET A 286 20.46 21.53 -7.08
N GLY A 287 19.72 21.12 -8.11
CA GLY A 287 19.34 19.73 -8.37
C GLY A 287 20.28 19.11 -9.39
N LEU A 288 20.76 17.92 -9.10
CA LEU A 288 21.58 17.10 -9.99
C LEU A 288 20.83 15.81 -10.29
N ASP A 289 20.55 15.58 -11.57
CA ASP A 289 19.97 14.31 -12.09
C ASP A 289 21.09 13.54 -12.79
N PRO A 290 21.70 12.54 -12.10
CA PRO A 290 22.87 11.83 -12.60
C PRO A 290 22.58 10.98 -13.84
N GLY A 291 23.58 10.80 -14.71
CA GLY A 291 23.46 9.90 -15.86
C GLY A 291 24.78 9.68 -16.58
N TYR A 292 25.05 8.44 -17.00
CA TYR A 292 26.28 8.10 -17.71
C TYR A 292 26.30 8.65 -19.16
N ARG A 293 25.29 8.29 -19.98
CA ARG A 293 25.29 8.58 -21.42
C ARG A 293 24.89 10.02 -21.74
N ASN A 294 23.86 10.52 -21.09
CA ASN A 294 23.24 11.82 -21.39
C ASN A 294 23.76 12.93 -20.47
N GLY A 295 24.82 12.66 -19.71
CA GLY A 295 25.37 13.59 -18.72
C GLY A 295 24.49 13.78 -17.49
N CYS A 296 24.99 14.55 -16.53
CA CYS A 296 24.27 14.98 -15.34
C CYS A 296 23.51 16.28 -15.68
N LYS A 297 22.18 16.26 -15.57
CA LYS A 297 21.35 17.44 -15.76
C LYS A 297 21.34 18.25 -14.48
N VAL A 298 21.38 19.55 -14.63
CA VAL A 298 21.53 20.51 -13.53
C VAL A 298 20.42 21.54 -13.61
N ALA A 299 19.79 21.82 -12.49
CA ALA A 299 18.87 22.95 -12.34
C ALA A 299 19.18 23.70 -11.04
N VAL A 300 19.18 25.01 -11.09
CA VAL A 300 19.25 25.88 -9.89
C VAL A 300 17.91 26.52 -9.70
N ILE A 301 17.35 26.40 -8.49
CA ILE A 301 16.07 26.99 -8.11
C ILE A 301 16.25 27.94 -6.92
N ASP A 302 15.45 29.00 -6.88
CA ASP A 302 15.41 29.90 -5.73
C ASP A 302 14.64 29.28 -4.53
N GLY A 303 14.57 30.01 -3.44
CA GLY A 303 13.89 29.55 -2.22
C GLY A 303 12.37 29.33 -2.37
N THR A 304 11.77 29.75 -3.49
CA THR A 304 10.37 29.54 -3.83
C THR A 304 10.14 28.39 -4.82
N GLY A 305 11.22 27.76 -5.29
CA GLY A 305 11.19 26.70 -6.30
C GLY A 305 11.13 27.19 -7.75
N LYS A 306 11.34 28.50 -8.01
CA LYS A 306 11.45 29.06 -9.34
C LYS A 306 12.81 28.73 -9.94
N VAL A 307 12.85 28.28 -11.19
CA VAL A 307 14.09 27.97 -11.91
C VAL A 307 14.87 29.26 -12.22
N LEU A 308 16.14 29.31 -11.80
CA LEU A 308 17.07 30.41 -12.06
C LEU A 308 18.02 30.11 -13.21
N ASP A 309 18.47 28.84 -13.30
CA ASP A 309 19.43 28.42 -14.32
C ASP A 309 19.38 26.92 -14.55
N THR A 310 19.79 26.48 -15.75
CA THR A 310 19.86 25.05 -16.10
C THR A 310 21.08 24.79 -16.97
N THR A 311 21.69 23.59 -16.82
CA THR A 311 22.80 23.14 -17.68
C THR A 311 22.90 21.62 -17.68
N VAL A 312 23.81 21.08 -18.50
CA VAL A 312 24.18 19.67 -18.51
C VAL A 312 25.71 19.57 -18.39
N VAL A 313 26.18 18.72 -17.49
CA VAL A 313 27.61 18.45 -17.29
C VAL A 313 27.91 16.95 -17.44
N TYR A 314 29.15 16.61 -17.74
CA TYR A 314 29.54 15.22 -18.07
C TYR A 314 30.68 14.72 -17.15
N PRO A 315 30.43 14.54 -15.84
CA PRO A 315 31.47 14.19 -14.88
C PRO A 315 32.08 12.79 -15.05
N THR A 316 31.32 11.89 -15.71
CA THR A 316 31.66 10.45 -15.81
C THR A 316 32.45 10.10 -17.09
N PHE A 317 32.62 11.02 -18.02
CA PHE A 317 33.26 10.76 -19.33
C PHE A 317 34.79 10.70 -19.26
N SER A 318 35.39 11.61 -18.54
CA SER A 318 36.84 11.67 -18.34
C SER A 318 37.18 12.63 -17.19
N GLU A 319 38.41 12.56 -16.67
CA GLU A 319 38.88 13.48 -15.63
C GLU A 319 38.87 14.96 -16.10
N GLY A 320 39.18 15.22 -17.37
CA GLY A 320 39.07 16.56 -17.94
C GLY A 320 37.63 17.10 -17.95
N ARG A 321 36.68 16.26 -18.31
CA ARG A 321 35.22 16.59 -18.27
C ARG A 321 34.71 16.74 -16.85
N LYS A 322 35.20 15.94 -15.91
CA LYS A 322 34.90 16.11 -14.48
C LYS A 322 35.32 17.47 -13.97
N ARG A 323 36.54 17.91 -14.29
CA ARG A 323 37.05 19.25 -13.92
C ARG A 323 36.28 20.38 -14.59
N GLU A 324 35.86 20.22 -15.83
CA GLU A 324 34.98 21.17 -16.51
C GLU A 324 33.63 21.28 -15.79
N ALA A 325 33.03 20.13 -15.40
CA ALA A 325 31.83 20.08 -14.63
C ALA A 325 31.96 20.82 -13.29
N ILE A 326 33.02 20.57 -12.52
CA ILE A 326 33.30 21.25 -11.25
C ILE A 326 33.37 22.77 -11.46
N ARG A 327 34.07 23.25 -12.49
CA ARG A 327 34.18 24.70 -12.79
C ARG A 327 32.79 25.29 -13.11
N THR A 328 32.02 24.63 -13.94
CA THR A 328 30.67 25.08 -14.33
C THR A 328 29.76 25.16 -13.14
N LEU A 329 29.71 24.11 -12.32
CA LEU A 329 28.84 24.05 -11.13
C LEU A 329 29.30 25.07 -10.07
N SER A 330 30.60 25.22 -9.85
CA SER A 330 31.15 26.23 -8.92
C SER A 330 30.78 27.66 -9.35
N ALA A 331 30.77 27.92 -10.66
CA ALA A 331 30.35 29.23 -11.17
C ALA A 331 28.86 29.48 -10.91
N LEU A 332 28.00 28.49 -11.11
CA LEU A 332 26.55 28.56 -10.83
C LEU A 332 26.30 28.76 -9.32
N ILE A 333 27.04 28.04 -8.46
CA ILE A 333 26.92 28.16 -7.00
C ILE A 333 27.22 29.59 -6.57
N ARG A 334 28.33 30.18 -7.04
CA ARG A 334 28.72 31.58 -6.73
C ARG A 334 27.73 32.60 -7.32
N LYS A 335 27.26 32.37 -8.55
CA LYS A 335 26.34 33.28 -9.26
C LYS A 335 25.01 33.40 -8.55
N HIS A 336 24.45 32.29 -8.07
CA HIS A 336 23.10 32.25 -7.51
C HIS A 336 23.08 32.11 -5.99
N GLY A 337 24.21 31.97 -5.32
CA GLY A 337 24.29 31.78 -3.87
C GLY A 337 23.71 30.45 -3.42
N VAL A 338 23.98 29.35 -4.16
CA VAL A 338 23.46 28.03 -3.83
C VAL A 338 23.95 27.60 -2.44
N GLU A 339 23.00 27.17 -1.60
CA GLU A 339 23.27 26.73 -0.24
C GLU A 339 23.24 25.20 -0.12
N HIS A 340 22.35 24.55 -0.89
CA HIS A 340 22.17 23.09 -0.85
C HIS A 340 22.20 22.47 -2.24
N ILE A 341 22.70 21.24 -2.32
CA ILE A 341 22.77 20.45 -3.54
C ILE A 341 21.94 19.16 -3.32
N ALA A 342 20.93 18.95 -4.15
CA ALA A 342 20.11 17.74 -4.16
C ALA A 342 20.63 16.81 -5.26
N ILE A 343 21.08 15.61 -4.93
CA ILE A 343 21.60 14.62 -5.90
C ILE A 343 20.60 13.46 -5.98
N GLY A 344 20.10 13.17 -7.18
CA GLY A 344 19.25 12.00 -7.41
C GLY A 344 19.99 10.69 -7.10
N ASN A 345 19.27 9.71 -6.55
CA ASN A 345 19.86 8.44 -6.12
C ASN A 345 19.89 7.34 -7.21
N GLY A 346 19.75 7.72 -8.47
CA GLY A 346 19.74 6.79 -9.59
C GLY A 346 21.12 6.45 -10.15
N THR A 347 21.13 6.09 -11.43
CA THR A 347 22.36 5.69 -12.14
C THR A 347 23.39 6.81 -12.16
N ALA A 348 24.68 6.51 -11.88
CA ALA A 348 25.77 7.47 -11.75
C ALA A 348 25.68 8.45 -10.54
N SER A 349 24.85 8.16 -9.57
CA SER A 349 24.72 8.96 -8.35
C SER A 349 26.03 9.02 -7.57
N ARG A 350 26.76 7.91 -7.48
CA ARG A 350 28.06 7.82 -6.78
C ARG A 350 29.12 8.74 -7.36
N GLU A 351 29.31 8.68 -8.66
CA GLU A 351 30.30 9.50 -9.36
C GLU A 351 29.96 10.99 -9.26
N THR A 352 28.66 11.30 -9.32
CA THR A 352 28.14 12.67 -9.15
C THR A 352 28.35 13.15 -7.71
N GLU A 353 28.14 12.30 -6.71
CA GLU A 353 28.38 12.62 -5.31
C GLU A 353 29.87 12.87 -5.05
N GLN A 354 30.78 12.01 -5.54
CA GLN A 354 32.22 12.17 -5.42
C GLN A 354 32.67 13.49 -6.06
N MET A 355 32.21 13.79 -7.27
CA MET A 355 32.50 15.09 -7.92
C MET A 355 31.99 16.27 -7.08
N THR A 356 30.78 16.14 -6.50
CA THR A 356 30.20 17.20 -5.67
C THR A 356 31.06 17.45 -4.42
N VAL A 357 31.54 16.42 -3.76
CA VAL A 357 32.41 16.58 -2.58
C VAL A 357 33.72 17.21 -2.94
N GLU A 358 34.39 16.79 -4.03
CA GLU A 358 35.58 17.46 -4.54
C GLU A 358 35.33 18.96 -4.78
N MET A 359 34.22 19.28 -5.42
CA MET A 359 33.82 20.67 -5.67
C MET A 359 33.61 21.45 -4.36
N LEU A 360 32.94 20.85 -3.36
CA LEU A 360 32.69 21.50 -2.08
C LEU A 360 33.99 21.78 -1.30
N HIS A 361 34.96 20.88 -1.37
CA HIS A 361 36.29 21.09 -0.80
C HIS A 361 37.05 22.26 -1.49
N GLU A 362 36.96 22.35 -2.83
CA GLU A 362 37.58 23.47 -3.59
C GLU A 362 36.87 24.81 -3.30
N LEU A 363 35.59 24.81 -3.01
CA LEU A 363 34.83 26.02 -2.67
C LEU A 363 35.09 26.56 -1.26
N GLY A 364 35.68 25.74 -0.37
CA GLY A 364 36.08 26.14 0.98
C GLY A 364 34.94 26.09 2.02
N GLY A 365 33.86 25.41 1.73
CA GLY A 365 32.76 25.16 2.67
C GLY A 365 31.63 26.19 2.62
N GLY A 366 30.56 25.93 3.39
CA GLY A 366 29.33 26.73 3.43
C GLY A 366 28.16 26.06 2.77
N GLN A 367 28.37 25.21 1.78
CA GLN A 367 27.36 24.42 1.13
C GLN A 367 27.26 23.01 1.73
N SER A 368 26.12 22.36 1.53
CA SER A 368 25.91 20.96 1.88
C SER A 368 25.14 20.27 0.78
N TYR A 369 25.16 18.92 0.78
CA TYR A 369 24.38 18.14 -0.17
C TYR A 369 23.52 17.09 0.54
N ALA A 370 22.48 16.63 -0.16
CA ALA A 370 21.67 15.49 0.24
C ALA A 370 21.41 14.59 -0.95
N ILE A 371 21.38 13.29 -0.71
CA ILE A 371 20.88 12.33 -1.68
C ILE A 371 19.37 12.31 -1.61
N VAL A 372 18.70 12.55 -2.74
CA VAL A 372 17.27 12.66 -2.86
C VAL A 372 16.72 11.46 -3.65
N ASN A 373 15.65 10.88 -3.18
CA ASN A 373 14.96 9.83 -3.91
C ASN A 373 14.38 10.39 -5.22
N GLU A 374 14.85 9.89 -6.37
CA GLU A 374 14.40 10.34 -7.70
C GLU A 374 13.24 9.50 -8.28
N ALA A 375 12.71 8.51 -7.52
CA ALA A 375 11.63 7.67 -8.01
C ALA A 375 10.49 8.49 -8.60
N GLY A 376 10.03 8.10 -9.79
CA GLY A 376 8.99 8.80 -10.54
C GLY A 376 9.41 10.15 -11.18
N ALA A 377 10.64 10.65 -10.98
CA ALA A 377 11.08 11.91 -11.58
C ALA A 377 11.05 11.86 -13.13
N SER A 378 11.43 10.74 -13.72
CA SER A 378 11.36 10.51 -15.16
C SER A 378 9.92 10.47 -15.66
N VAL A 379 9.01 9.87 -14.89
CA VAL A 379 7.56 9.82 -15.22
C VAL A 379 6.98 11.24 -15.17
N TYR A 380 7.31 12.01 -14.13
CA TYR A 380 6.90 13.41 -14.03
C TYR A 380 7.42 14.22 -15.21
N SER A 381 8.72 14.15 -15.51
CA SER A 381 9.34 14.96 -16.57
C SER A 381 8.72 14.73 -17.96
N ALA A 382 8.27 13.51 -18.25
CA ALA A 382 7.58 13.14 -19.47
C ALA A 382 6.06 13.44 -19.44
N SER A 383 5.51 13.84 -18.30
CA SER A 383 4.07 14.07 -18.13
C SER A 383 3.59 15.35 -18.82
N LYS A 384 2.28 15.38 -19.14
CA LYS A 384 1.63 16.59 -19.64
C LYS A 384 1.72 17.75 -18.63
N LEU A 385 1.63 17.44 -17.34
CA LEU A 385 1.76 18.43 -16.26
C LEU A 385 3.12 19.14 -16.29
N ALA A 386 4.20 18.36 -16.42
CA ALA A 386 5.55 18.95 -16.52
C ALA A 386 5.76 19.74 -17.81
N ALA A 387 5.12 19.33 -18.91
CA ALA A 387 5.13 20.09 -20.16
C ALA A 387 4.38 21.43 -20.04
N GLU A 388 3.26 21.46 -19.33
CA GLU A 388 2.51 22.69 -19.03
C GLU A 388 3.29 23.61 -18.06
N GLU A 389 3.97 23.04 -17.07
CA GLU A 389 4.75 23.76 -16.05
C GLU A 389 6.07 24.33 -16.63
N PHE A 390 6.68 23.60 -17.56
CA PHE A 390 7.99 23.93 -18.18
C PHE A 390 7.95 23.76 -19.70
N PRO A 391 7.22 24.62 -20.44
CA PRO A 391 7.09 24.49 -21.90
C PRO A 391 8.43 24.68 -22.63
N ASP A 392 9.32 25.50 -22.09
CA ASP A 392 10.60 25.90 -22.71
C ASP A 392 11.77 24.97 -22.33
N TYR A 393 11.57 24.00 -21.43
CA TYR A 393 12.63 23.09 -20.99
C TYR A 393 12.51 21.70 -21.62
N ASP A 394 13.65 21.16 -22.02
CA ASP A 394 13.78 19.76 -22.42
C ASP A 394 13.29 18.81 -21.29
N VAL A 395 12.69 17.68 -21.70
CA VAL A 395 12.22 16.64 -20.78
C VAL A 395 13.28 16.26 -19.76
N ASN A 396 14.56 16.17 -20.19
CA ASN A 396 15.66 15.79 -19.30
C ASN A 396 15.98 16.85 -18.22
N LEU A 397 15.76 18.13 -18.48
CA LEU A 397 16.03 19.20 -17.50
C LEU A 397 14.95 19.29 -16.42
N ARG A 398 13.71 18.89 -16.76
CA ARG A 398 12.58 18.91 -15.81
C ARG A 398 12.79 17.97 -14.62
N SER A 399 13.51 16.85 -14.82
CA SER A 399 13.83 15.92 -13.72
C SER A 399 14.79 16.55 -12.69
N ALA A 400 15.79 17.30 -13.14
CA ALA A 400 16.71 18.00 -12.23
C ALA A 400 15.99 19.09 -11.41
N VAL A 401 15.01 19.79 -12.01
CA VAL A 401 14.14 20.72 -11.28
C VAL A 401 13.32 20.00 -10.22
N SER A 402 12.74 18.85 -10.57
CA SER A 402 11.97 18.02 -9.62
C SER A 402 12.83 17.56 -8.45
N ILE A 403 14.05 17.08 -8.71
CA ILE A 403 15.00 16.65 -7.67
C ILE A 403 15.33 17.81 -6.71
N ALA A 404 15.60 19.01 -7.22
CA ALA A 404 15.85 20.18 -6.39
C ALA A 404 14.63 20.53 -5.52
N ARG A 405 13.42 20.55 -6.09
CA ARG A 405 12.18 20.86 -5.38
C ARG A 405 11.82 19.80 -4.33
N ARG A 406 12.19 18.52 -4.54
CA ARG A 406 11.99 17.48 -3.53
C ARG A 406 12.80 17.70 -2.26
N LEU A 407 13.95 18.37 -2.34
CA LEU A 407 14.67 18.77 -1.14
C LEU A 407 13.98 19.94 -0.45
N GLN A 408 13.43 20.90 -1.21
CA GLN A 408 12.75 22.06 -0.65
C GLN A 408 11.40 21.70 -0.01
N ASP A 409 10.55 20.95 -0.69
CA ASP A 409 9.29 20.41 -0.15
C ASP A 409 8.91 19.10 -0.85
N PRO A 410 9.25 17.95 -0.26
CA PRO A 410 8.97 16.63 -0.84
C PRO A 410 7.47 16.41 -1.14
N LEU A 411 6.59 16.78 -0.21
CA LEU A 411 5.15 16.59 -0.38
C LEU A 411 4.61 17.38 -1.55
N ALA A 412 4.94 18.67 -1.64
CA ALA A 412 4.44 19.55 -2.70
C ALA A 412 4.87 19.09 -4.09
N GLU A 413 6.04 18.46 -4.21
CA GLU A 413 6.54 17.93 -5.49
C GLU A 413 6.04 16.52 -5.79
N LEU A 414 6.08 15.60 -4.82
CA LEU A 414 5.69 14.20 -5.01
C LEU A 414 4.20 14.01 -5.32
N VAL A 415 3.33 14.92 -4.87
CA VAL A 415 1.88 14.86 -5.22
C VAL A 415 1.60 15.06 -6.72
N LYS A 416 2.56 15.59 -7.48
CA LYS A 416 2.48 15.75 -8.94
C LYS A 416 2.68 14.44 -9.69
N ILE A 417 3.20 13.42 -9.02
CA ILE A 417 3.55 12.11 -9.56
C ILE A 417 2.44 11.13 -9.20
N ASP A 418 2.13 10.24 -10.13
CA ASP A 418 1.30 9.08 -9.80
C ASP A 418 1.97 8.28 -8.68
N PRO A 419 1.31 8.06 -7.53
CA PRO A 419 1.88 7.31 -6.43
C PRO A 419 2.39 5.92 -6.82
N MET A 420 1.78 5.31 -7.85
CA MET A 420 2.19 4.02 -8.40
C MET A 420 3.55 4.07 -9.12
N ALA A 421 3.98 5.24 -9.56
CA ALA A 421 5.30 5.45 -10.16
C ALA A 421 6.41 5.70 -9.13
N ILE A 422 6.06 5.87 -7.86
CA ILE A 422 7.03 5.99 -6.76
C ILE A 422 7.40 4.58 -6.32
N GLY A 423 8.67 4.18 -6.47
CA GLY A 423 9.16 2.87 -6.05
C GLY A 423 9.21 2.76 -4.53
N VAL A 424 8.28 2.04 -3.94
CA VAL A 424 8.14 1.85 -2.49
C VAL A 424 8.31 0.40 -2.04
N GLY A 425 8.53 -0.52 -2.98
CA GLY A 425 8.81 -1.91 -2.65
C GLY A 425 8.98 -2.83 -3.84
N GLN A 426 9.61 -3.99 -3.58
CA GLN A 426 9.74 -5.07 -4.53
C GLN A 426 8.35 -5.65 -4.85
N TYR A 427 8.13 -6.20 -6.03
CA TYR A 427 6.84 -6.75 -6.49
C TYR A 427 5.69 -5.74 -6.70
N GLN A 428 5.92 -4.44 -6.60
CA GLN A 428 4.87 -3.41 -6.76
C GLN A 428 4.09 -3.57 -8.07
N HIS A 429 4.76 -3.95 -9.16
CA HIS A 429 4.14 -4.16 -10.49
C HIS A 429 3.36 -5.48 -10.62
N ASP A 430 3.47 -6.39 -9.66
CA ASP A 430 2.72 -7.65 -9.63
C ASP A 430 1.42 -7.56 -8.83
N MET A 431 1.19 -6.44 -8.17
CA MET A 431 0.00 -6.22 -7.36
C MET A 431 -1.26 -5.97 -8.21
N PRO A 432 -2.47 -6.24 -7.69
CA PRO A 432 -3.71 -5.75 -8.28
C PRO A 432 -3.70 -4.22 -8.34
N GLN A 433 -3.60 -3.66 -9.57
CA GLN A 433 -3.29 -2.25 -9.78
C GLN A 433 -4.33 -1.30 -9.17
N ALA A 434 -5.63 -1.61 -9.31
CA ALA A 434 -6.69 -0.79 -8.73
C ALA A 434 -6.61 -0.71 -7.19
N ARG A 435 -6.31 -1.84 -6.54
CA ARG A 435 -6.16 -1.91 -5.08
C ARG A 435 -4.91 -1.17 -4.59
N LEU A 436 -3.82 -1.29 -5.34
CA LEU A 436 -2.58 -0.56 -5.06
C LEU A 436 -2.80 0.95 -5.20
N GLU A 437 -3.43 1.40 -6.31
CA GLU A 437 -3.74 2.81 -6.55
C GLU A 437 -4.59 3.41 -5.43
N GLU A 438 -5.64 2.71 -5.01
CA GLU A 438 -6.50 3.13 -3.90
C GLU A 438 -5.70 3.33 -2.61
N ALA A 439 -4.88 2.33 -2.23
CA ALA A 439 -4.10 2.38 -1.01
C ALA A 439 -3.06 3.52 -1.03
N LEU A 440 -2.27 3.64 -2.09
CA LEU A 440 -1.24 4.68 -2.20
C LEU A 440 -1.84 6.09 -2.33
N SER A 441 -2.92 6.25 -3.10
CA SER A 441 -3.65 7.53 -3.18
C SER A 441 -4.22 7.95 -1.83
N GLY A 442 -4.69 6.98 -1.05
CA GLY A 442 -5.13 7.22 0.32
C GLY A 442 -4.03 7.79 1.20
N VAL A 443 -2.81 7.25 1.13
CA VAL A 443 -1.66 7.78 1.89
C VAL A 443 -1.34 9.21 1.49
N VAL A 444 -1.36 9.53 0.19
CA VAL A 444 -1.12 10.90 -0.30
C VAL A 444 -2.17 11.86 0.25
N GLU A 445 -3.45 11.47 0.20
CA GLU A 445 -4.55 12.27 0.74
C GLU A 445 -4.37 12.52 2.24
N ASP A 446 -4.06 11.49 3.02
CA ASP A 446 -3.87 11.60 4.47
C ASP A 446 -2.69 12.51 4.81
N CYS A 447 -1.56 12.41 4.11
CA CYS A 447 -0.38 13.26 4.31
C CYS A 447 -0.69 14.74 4.01
N VAL A 448 -1.35 15.03 2.87
CA VAL A 448 -1.69 16.39 2.47
C VAL A 448 -2.63 17.04 3.49
N ASN A 449 -3.65 16.32 3.94
CA ASN A 449 -4.61 16.84 4.91
C ASN A 449 -4.02 16.95 6.33
N ALA A 450 -3.06 16.08 6.70
CA ALA A 450 -2.35 16.19 7.96
C ALA A 450 -1.45 17.45 8.03
N VAL A 451 -0.74 17.76 6.95
CA VAL A 451 0.13 18.94 6.85
C VAL A 451 -0.68 20.22 6.74
N GLY A 452 -1.81 20.18 6.01
CA GLY A 452 -2.55 21.36 5.61
C GLY A 452 -1.91 22.07 4.41
N VAL A 453 -2.69 22.89 3.73
CA VAL A 453 -2.31 23.46 2.43
C VAL A 453 -2.51 24.96 2.43
N ASP A 454 -1.47 25.73 2.14
CA ASP A 454 -1.56 27.14 1.87
C ASP A 454 -2.27 27.37 0.51
N ILE A 455 -3.43 28.00 0.54
CA ILE A 455 -4.27 28.19 -0.64
C ILE A 455 -3.65 29.16 -1.65
N ASN A 456 -2.78 30.06 -1.19
CA ASN A 456 -2.17 31.09 -2.03
C ASN A 456 -0.97 30.60 -2.81
N THR A 457 -0.27 29.57 -2.31
CA THR A 457 0.95 29.04 -2.93
C THR A 457 0.76 27.66 -3.56
N ALA A 458 -0.23 26.89 -3.14
CA ALA A 458 -0.42 25.51 -3.55
C ALA A 458 -0.71 25.35 -5.05
N SER A 459 -0.11 24.31 -5.64
CA SER A 459 -0.40 23.88 -7.02
C SER A 459 -1.79 23.21 -7.12
N PRO A 460 -2.40 23.17 -8.32
CA PRO A 460 -3.64 22.41 -8.52
C PRO A 460 -3.51 20.93 -8.14
N SER A 461 -2.32 20.34 -8.34
CA SER A 461 -2.02 18.95 -7.98
C SER A 461 -2.05 18.71 -6.48
N LEU A 462 -1.58 19.68 -5.69
CA LEU A 462 -1.65 19.62 -4.23
C LEU A 462 -3.07 19.84 -3.73
N LEU A 463 -3.75 20.87 -4.24
CA LEU A 463 -5.12 21.23 -3.87
C LEU A 463 -6.12 20.09 -4.12
N GLN A 464 -6.01 19.35 -5.23
CA GLN A 464 -6.92 18.25 -5.53
C GLN A 464 -6.85 17.08 -4.52
N ARG A 465 -5.81 17.01 -3.67
CA ARG A 465 -5.65 16.02 -2.61
C ARG A 465 -6.26 16.46 -1.28
N VAL A 466 -6.70 17.71 -1.20
CA VAL A 466 -7.42 18.22 -0.03
C VAL A 466 -8.83 17.62 -0.02
N SER A 467 -9.26 17.17 1.16
CA SER A 467 -10.59 16.58 1.35
C SER A 467 -11.69 17.50 0.82
N GLY A 468 -12.61 16.94 0.06
CA GLY A 468 -13.74 17.69 -0.54
C GLY A 468 -13.41 18.47 -1.81
N LEU A 469 -12.14 18.54 -2.23
CA LEU A 469 -11.76 19.17 -3.50
C LEU A 469 -11.63 18.14 -4.63
N THR A 470 -11.97 18.56 -5.82
CA THR A 470 -11.81 17.82 -7.07
C THR A 470 -10.77 18.50 -7.95
N LYS A 471 -10.29 17.82 -8.99
CA LYS A 471 -9.40 18.42 -10.00
C LYS A 471 -9.95 19.73 -10.57
N THR A 472 -11.27 19.81 -10.78
CA THR A 472 -11.93 21.02 -11.31
C THR A 472 -11.92 22.15 -10.29
N THR A 473 -12.32 21.88 -9.04
CA THR A 473 -12.35 22.91 -7.99
C THR A 473 -10.95 23.39 -7.61
N ALA A 474 -9.94 22.48 -7.62
CA ALA A 474 -8.54 22.85 -7.43
C ALA A 474 -8.03 23.84 -8.50
N LYS A 475 -8.33 23.59 -9.78
CA LYS A 475 -8.03 24.53 -10.87
C LYS A 475 -8.76 25.84 -10.71
N ASN A 476 -10.04 25.82 -10.30
CA ASN A 476 -10.83 27.04 -10.09
C ASN A 476 -10.29 27.89 -8.93
N ILE A 477 -9.74 27.27 -7.88
CA ILE A 477 -9.08 28.01 -6.79
C ILE A 477 -7.87 28.79 -7.32
N VAL A 478 -7.05 28.14 -8.15
CA VAL A 478 -5.86 28.79 -8.73
C VAL A 478 -6.28 29.92 -9.68
N ALA A 479 -7.22 29.67 -10.60
CA ALA A 479 -7.74 30.70 -11.48
C ALA A 479 -8.34 31.89 -10.71
N TYR A 480 -9.10 31.62 -9.65
CA TYR A 480 -9.68 32.66 -8.82
C TYR A 480 -8.63 33.59 -8.20
N ARG A 481 -7.53 33.02 -7.64
CA ARG A 481 -6.46 33.86 -7.05
C ARG A 481 -5.64 34.62 -8.10
N GLU A 482 -5.51 34.06 -9.31
CA GLU A 482 -4.85 34.76 -10.43
C GLU A 482 -5.67 35.97 -10.92
N GLU A 483 -6.99 35.85 -10.95
CA GLU A 483 -7.93 36.90 -11.38
C GLU A 483 -8.21 37.95 -10.31
N ASN A 484 -8.33 37.51 -9.05
CA ASN A 484 -8.83 38.38 -7.95
C ASN A 484 -7.76 38.74 -6.90
N GLY A 485 -6.53 38.24 -7.09
CA GLY A 485 -5.45 38.35 -6.10
C GLY A 485 -5.52 37.26 -5.01
N ALA A 486 -4.56 37.30 -4.11
CA ALA A 486 -4.43 36.33 -3.04
C ALA A 486 -5.66 36.31 -2.12
N PHE A 487 -6.00 35.14 -1.61
CA PHE A 487 -7.02 34.99 -0.56
C PHE A 487 -6.53 35.69 0.71
N THR A 488 -7.39 36.55 1.30
CA THR A 488 -7.13 37.26 2.56
C THR A 488 -8.01 36.75 3.70
N SER A 489 -8.90 35.81 3.42
CA SER A 489 -9.71 35.11 4.43
C SER A 489 -10.18 33.75 3.91
N ARG A 490 -10.36 32.80 4.82
CA ARG A 490 -10.89 31.48 4.53
C ARG A 490 -12.32 31.51 3.97
N SER A 491 -13.12 32.52 4.38
CA SER A 491 -14.49 32.71 3.88
C SER A 491 -14.57 33.01 2.37
N GLN A 492 -13.53 33.62 1.79
CA GLN A 492 -13.48 33.89 0.35
C GLN A 492 -13.48 32.62 -0.51
N ILE A 493 -13.13 31.47 0.05
CA ILE A 493 -13.17 30.17 -0.64
C ILE A 493 -14.59 29.86 -1.17
N ASN A 494 -15.62 30.30 -0.47
CA ASN A 494 -17.02 30.18 -0.92
C ASN A 494 -17.34 30.91 -2.23
N LYS A 495 -16.48 31.82 -2.67
CA LYS A 495 -16.66 32.60 -3.92
C LYS A 495 -16.07 31.83 -5.12
N VAL A 496 -15.32 30.75 -4.89
CA VAL A 496 -14.71 29.96 -5.97
C VAL A 496 -15.79 29.24 -6.78
N PRO A 497 -15.78 29.37 -8.11
CA PRO A 497 -16.77 28.68 -8.96
C PRO A 497 -16.77 27.16 -8.77
N LYS A 498 -17.96 26.57 -8.73
CA LYS A 498 -18.22 25.13 -8.53
C LYS A 498 -17.79 24.56 -7.17
N LEU A 499 -17.39 25.38 -6.23
CA LEU A 499 -17.10 25.00 -4.87
C LEU A 499 -18.34 25.23 -4.01
N GLY A 500 -19.18 24.20 -3.86
CA GLY A 500 -20.43 24.31 -3.10
C GLY A 500 -20.22 24.21 -1.58
N PRO A 501 -21.29 24.46 -0.76
CA PRO A 501 -21.20 24.46 0.70
C PRO A 501 -20.66 23.15 1.29
N LYS A 502 -21.02 22.00 0.73
CA LYS A 502 -20.49 20.69 1.17
C LYS A 502 -18.98 20.58 0.95
N ALA A 503 -18.49 21.01 -0.21
CA ALA A 503 -17.07 20.99 -0.51
C ALA A 503 -16.30 21.95 0.40
N PHE A 504 -16.84 23.15 0.62
CA PHE A 504 -16.28 24.11 1.58
C PHE A 504 -16.19 23.53 2.99
N GLN A 505 -17.26 22.94 3.50
CA GLN A 505 -17.26 22.26 4.80
C GLN A 505 -16.16 21.19 4.91
N GLN A 506 -15.92 20.43 3.86
CA GLN A 506 -14.93 19.35 3.88
C GLN A 506 -13.49 19.87 3.73
N CYS A 507 -13.24 20.95 3.00
CA CYS A 507 -11.89 21.43 2.71
C CYS A 507 -11.40 22.56 3.62
N ALA A 508 -12.30 23.38 4.16
CA ALA A 508 -11.93 24.62 4.82
C ALA A 508 -10.95 24.48 5.97
N GLY A 509 -11.06 23.43 6.78
CA GLY A 509 -10.15 23.19 7.90
C GLY A 509 -8.73 22.80 7.48
N PHE A 510 -8.56 22.29 6.25
CA PHE A 510 -7.27 21.87 5.72
C PHE A 510 -6.60 22.95 4.86
N LEU A 511 -7.34 23.97 4.43
CA LEU A 511 -6.83 25.10 3.68
C LEU A 511 -6.43 26.22 4.64
N ARG A 512 -5.22 26.72 4.51
CA ARG A 512 -4.66 27.79 5.33
C ARG A 512 -4.52 29.09 4.52
N VAL A 513 -4.73 30.20 5.18
CA VAL A 513 -4.58 31.56 4.62
C VAL A 513 -3.64 32.35 5.54
N PRO A 514 -2.32 32.23 5.37
CA PRO A 514 -1.35 32.92 6.23
C PRO A 514 -1.51 34.44 6.24
N GLU A 515 -1.96 35.01 5.14
CA GLU A 515 -2.16 36.46 4.96
C GLU A 515 -3.47 36.97 5.60
N SER A 516 -4.29 36.10 6.21
CA SER A 516 -5.54 36.52 6.84
C SER A 516 -5.28 37.32 8.10
N ALA A 517 -6.06 38.42 8.26
CA ALA A 517 -6.09 39.20 9.49
C ALA A 517 -6.63 38.38 10.68
N GLN A 518 -7.37 37.31 10.42
CA GLN A 518 -7.87 36.39 11.45
C GLN A 518 -6.89 35.20 11.60
N VAL A 519 -6.17 35.17 12.72
CA VAL A 519 -5.17 34.11 12.98
C VAL A 519 -5.73 32.70 12.86
N LEU A 520 -7.00 32.45 13.15
CA LEU A 520 -7.64 31.14 13.02
C LEU A 520 -7.65 30.61 11.59
N ASP A 521 -7.61 31.47 10.57
CA ASP A 521 -7.54 31.07 9.16
C ASP A 521 -6.18 30.45 8.80
N ASN A 522 -5.15 30.66 9.62
CA ASN A 522 -3.83 30.00 9.49
C ASN A 522 -3.65 28.85 10.47
N THR A 523 -4.72 28.23 10.96
CA THR A 523 -4.70 27.08 11.84
C THR A 523 -5.46 25.91 11.20
N ALA A 524 -5.37 24.71 11.77
CA ALA A 524 -6.26 23.62 11.38
C ALA A 524 -7.58 23.59 12.19
N VAL A 525 -7.90 24.67 12.92
CA VAL A 525 -9.23 24.83 13.52
C VAL A 525 -10.27 24.98 12.42
N HIS A 526 -11.30 24.15 12.44
CA HIS A 526 -12.37 24.23 11.44
C HIS A 526 -13.22 25.48 11.65
N PRO A 527 -13.71 26.16 10.57
CA PRO A 527 -14.58 27.34 10.71
C PRO A 527 -15.80 27.13 11.61
N GLU A 528 -16.39 25.92 11.63
CA GLU A 528 -17.50 25.57 12.52
C GLU A 528 -17.12 25.67 14.02
N SER A 529 -15.83 25.57 14.35
CA SER A 529 -15.30 25.62 15.72
C SER A 529 -14.71 26.98 16.09
N TYR A 530 -14.80 28.00 15.25
CA TYR A 530 -14.24 29.32 15.54
C TYR A 530 -14.84 29.96 16.77
N ASP A 531 -16.16 29.84 16.94
CA ASP A 531 -16.86 30.39 18.12
C ASP A 531 -16.45 29.65 19.40
N ALA A 532 -16.25 28.33 19.32
CA ALA A 532 -15.71 27.51 20.41
C ALA A 532 -14.29 27.96 20.77
N ALA A 533 -13.42 28.17 19.80
CA ALA A 533 -12.06 28.65 20.01
C ALA A 533 -12.01 30.04 20.66
N LYS A 534 -12.82 30.97 20.18
CA LYS A 534 -12.96 32.33 20.77
C LYS A 534 -13.50 32.28 22.22
N LYS A 535 -14.45 31.40 22.49
CA LYS A 535 -15.02 31.21 23.83
C LYS A 535 -13.99 30.59 24.78
N LEU A 536 -13.23 29.60 24.31
CA LEU A 536 -12.11 29.02 25.05
C LEU A 536 -11.07 30.05 25.45
N LEU A 537 -10.63 30.88 24.49
CA LEU A 537 -9.69 31.97 24.77
C LEU A 537 -10.23 32.94 25.83
N LYS A 538 -11.48 33.35 25.71
CA LYS A 538 -12.14 34.24 26.69
C LYS A 538 -12.20 33.59 28.09
N LEU A 539 -12.56 32.30 28.19
CA LEU A 539 -12.60 31.58 29.46
C LEU A 539 -11.22 31.51 30.12
N CYS A 540 -10.17 31.36 29.32
CA CYS A 540 -8.79 31.33 29.78
C CYS A 540 -8.15 32.74 29.86
N SER A 541 -8.89 33.82 29.71
CA SER A 541 -8.40 35.21 29.73
C SER A 541 -7.31 35.49 28.69
N TYR A 542 -7.55 35.03 27.46
CA TYR A 542 -6.73 35.31 26.28
C TYR A 542 -7.56 35.94 25.16
N THR A 543 -6.87 36.56 24.22
CA THR A 543 -7.41 37.12 22.99
C THR A 543 -6.84 36.47 21.75
N LEU A 544 -7.38 36.78 20.56
CA LEU A 544 -6.79 36.33 19.29
C LEU A 544 -5.43 36.98 19.01
N ASP A 545 -5.20 38.17 19.52
CA ASP A 545 -3.91 38.87 19.41
C ASP A 545 -2.82 38.15 20.25
N ASP A 546 -3.20 37.62 21.41
CA ASP A 546 -2.28 36.80 22.21
C ASP A 546 -1.89 35.50 21.48
N VAL A 547 -2.81 34.91 20.72
CA VAL A 547 -2.53 33.75 19.85
C VAL A 547 -1.55 34.14 18.74
N ALA A 548 -1.80 35.27 18.06
CA ALA A 548 -0.92 35.78 17.00
C ALA A 548 0.48 36.12 17.52
N ALA A 549 0.57 36.60 18.76
CA ALA A 549 1.84 36.92 19.45
C ALA A 549 2.54 35.67 20.07
N GLY A 550 1.90 34.50 20.04
CA GLY A 550 2.43 33.29 20.69
C GLY A 550 2.44 33.34 22.22
N ALA A 551 1.66 34.26 22.82
CA ALA A 551 1.66 34.56 24.27
C ALA A 551 0.70 33.66 25.09
N ILE A 552 0.32 32.49 24.57
CA ILE A 552 -0.67 31.60 25.18
C ILE A 552 -0.09 30.27 25.71
N GLY A 553 1.20 30.23 26.02
CA GLY A 553 1.90 29.00 26.41
C GLY A 553 1.29 28.26 27.63
N GLU A 554 0.60 28.98 28.53
CA GLU A 554 -0.08 28.39 29.70
C GLU A 554 -1.52 27.90 29.40
N LEU A 555 -2.02 28.02 28.18
CA LEU A 555 -3.38 27.63 27.82
C LEU A 555 -3.71 26.19 28.22
N PRO A 556 -2.84 25.17 27.98
CA PRO A 556 -3.12 23.79 28.39
C PRO A 556 -3.22 23.64 29.92
N ALA A 557 -2.37 24.35 30.68
CA ALA A 557 -2.39 24.32 32.15
C ALA A 557 -3.69 24.94 32.69
N ARG A 558 -4.15 26.06 32.11
CA ARG A 558 -5.41 26.70 32.50
C ARG A 558 -6.62 25.82 32.20
N VAL A 559 -6.67 25.20 31.01
CA VAL A 559 -7.72 24.24 30.63
C VAL A 559 -7.76 23.05 31.59
N LYS A 560 -6.59 22.50 31.94
CA LYS A 560 -6.47 21.40 32.89
C LYS A 560 -6.95 21.80 34.29
N ALA A 561 -6.59 23.00 34.76
CA ALA A 561 -7.00 23.53 36.08
C ALA A 561 -8.52 23.74 36.16
N MET A 562 -9.17 24.17 35.07
CA MET A 562 -10.62 24.35 35.01
C MET A 562 -11.38 23.03 34.82
N GLY A 563 -10.72 21.98 34.42
CA GLY A 563 -11.27 20.67 34.06
C GLY A 563 -11.70 20.61 32.60
N ALA A 564 -10.98 19.83 31.76
CA ALA A 564 -11.19 19.77 30.32
C ALA A 564 -12.64 19.44 29.91
N ALA A 565 -13.31 18.54 30.63
CA ALA A 565 -14.69 18.16 30.36
C ALA A 565 -15.66 19.37 30.55
N LYS A 566 -15.47 20.15 31.62
CA LYS A 566 -16.27 21.33 31.89
C LYS A 566 -16.04 22.43 30.83
N VAL A 567 -14.77 22.66 30.48
CA VAL A 567 -14.43 23.65 29.44
C VAL A 567 -15.00 23.23 28.08
N ALA A 568 -14.96 21.95 27.74
CA ALA A 568 -15.54 21.40 26.50
C ALA A 568 -17.07 21.64 26.46
N GLU A 569 -17.78 21.35 27.55
CA GLU A 569 -19.22 21.60 27.68
C GLU A 569 -19.54 23.09 27.52
N GLU A 570 -18.81 23.98 28.20
CA GLU A 570 -19.00 25.42 28.05
C GLU A 570 -18.72 25.90 26.63
N CYS A 571 -17.74 25.33 25.93
CA CYS A 571 -17.43 25.64 24.53
C CYS A 571 -18.38 24.94 23.53
N ALA A 572 -19.32 24.13 23.98
CA ALA A 572 -20.21 23.30 23.16
C ALA A 572 -19.49 22.41 22.14
N VAL A 573 -18.37 21.80 22.55
CA VAL A 573 -17.58 20.83 21.77
C VAL A 573 -17.24 19.61 22.61
N GLY A 574 -16.83 18.50 21.97
CA GLY A 574 -16.29 17.35 22.69
C GLY A 574 -14.86 17.60 23.19
N VAL A 575 -14.44 16.80 24.16
CA VAL A 575 -13.06 16.87 24.71
C VAL A 575 -11.99 16.62 23.63
N PRO A 576 -12.17 15.68 22.68
CA PRO A 576 -11.21 15.51 21.58
C PRO A 576 -11.06 16.79 20.73
N THR A 577 -12.17 17.41 20.35
CA THR A 577 -12.16 18.67 19.58
C THR A 577 -11.55 19.81 20.38
N LEU A 578 -11.84 19.91 21.68
CA LEU A 578 -11.20 20.91 22.55
C LEU A 578 -9.67 20.77 22.56
N ASN A 579 -9.17 19.53 22.71
CA ASN A 579 -7.73 19.28 22.73
C ASN A 579 -7.07 19.67 21.38
N ASP A 580 -7.73 19.39 20.27
CA ASP A 580 -7.25 19.80 18.95
C ASP A 580 -7.20 21.33 18.82
N ILE A 581 -8.24 22.04 19.27
CA ILE A 581 -8.28 23.51 19.28
C ILE A 581 -7.12 24.07 20.11
N VAL A 582 -6.90 23.54 21.32
CA VAL A 582 -5.78 23.96 22.19
C VAL A 582 -4.43 23.77 21.50
N ALA A 583 -4.21 22.61 20.90
CA ALA A 583 -2.95 22.30 20.21
C ALA A 583 -2.70 23.22 19.00
N GLU A 584 -3.73 23.52 18.23
CA GLU A 584 -3.64 24.39 17.04
C GLU A 584 -3.46 25.88 17.42
N LEU A 585 -4.06 26.33 18.50
CA LEU A 585 -3.88 27.71 18.98
C LEU A 585 -2.46 27.96 19.50
N LEU A 586 -1.83 26.97 20.10
CA LEU A 586 -0.43 27.08 20.61
C LEU A 586 0.60 27.32 19.50
N LYS A 587 0.36 26.78 18.31
CA LYS A 587 1.26 26.89 17.16
C LYS A 587 0.46 27.16 15.88
N PRO A 588 -0.04 28.39 15.67
CA PRO A 588 -0.68 28.76 14.40
C PRO A 588 0.26 28.48 13.22
N GLY A 589 -0.26 27.91 12.14
CA GLY A 589 0.55 27.56 10.97
C GLY A 589 1.48 26.37 11.15
N ARG A 590 1.32 25.56 12.21
CA ARG A 590 2.13 24.37 12.47
C ARG A 590 2.18 23.44 11.27
N ASP A 591 3.40 23.07 10.91
CA ASP A 591 3.68 21.95 10.00
C ASP A 591 4.12 20.75 10.86
N PRO A 592 3.40 19.63 10.85
CA PRO A 592 3.77 18.46 11.67
C PRO A 592 5.12 17.87 11.29
N ARG A 593 5.65 18.18 10.10
CA ARG A 593 6.97 17.74 9.63
C ARG A 593 8.11 18.44 10.34
N ASP A 594 7.89 19.61 10.94
CA ASP A 594 8.92 20.35 11.69
C ASP A 594 9.35 19.63 12.99
N GLU A 595 8.55 18.67 13.46
CA GLU A 595 8.83 17.85 14.65
C GLU A 595 9.59 16.56 14.32
N LEU A 596 9.77 16.25 13.03
CA LEU A 596 10.50 15.08 12.57
C LEU A 596 12.00 15.37 12.49
N PRO A 597 12.88 14.34 12.55
CA PRO A 597 14.31 14.53 12.37
C PRO A 597 14.62 15.23 11.04
N PRO A 598 15.48 16.26 11.05
CA PRO A 598 15.82 17.01 9.83
C PRO A 598 16.52 16.11 8.79
N VAL A 599 16.44 16.50 7.52
CA VAL A 599 17.18 15.83 6.44
C VAL A 599 18.68 15.82 6.74
N LEU A 600 19.31 14.68 6.54
CA LEU A 600 20.75 14.53 6.74
C LEU A 600 21.51 15.25 5.62
N LEU A 601 22.01 16.46 5.92
CA LEU A 601 22.84 17.25 5.03
C LEU A 601 24.32 16.86 5.25
N ARG A 602 25.00 16.47 4.18
CA ARG A 602 26.36 15.92 4.19
C ARG A 602 27.36 16.90 3.61
N LYS A 603 28.64 16.72 3.96
CA LYS A 603 29.77 17.48 3.41
C LYS A 603 30.85 16.55 2.82
N ASP A 604 30.92 15.31 3.28
CA ASP A 604 31.95 14.33 2.91
C ASP A 604 31.30 12.98 2.54
N VAL A 605 32.03 12.16 1.79
CA VAL A 605 31.67 10.78 1.41
C VAL A 605 32.50 9.78 2.19
N LEU A 606 31.88 8.68 2.66
CA LEU A 606 32.57 7.50 3.18
C LEU A 606 32.64 6.42 2.08
N ASP A 607 33.77 5.69 2.00
CA ASP A 607 33.88 4.49 1.16
C ASP A 607 33.62 3.23 2.04
N ILE A 608 33.14 2.15 1.42
CA ILE A 608 32.93 0.87 2.11
C ILE A 608 34.22 0.35 2.78
N LYS A 609 35.39 0.68 2.21
CA LYS A 609 36.73 0.33 2.74
C LYS A 609 37.08 1.09 4.01
N ASP A 610 36.44 2.21 4.25
CA ASP A 610 36.67 3.02 5.45
C ASP A 610 35.89 2.49 6.65
N LEU A 611 34.90 1.63 6.41
CA LEU A 611 34.08 1.04 7.44
C LEU A 611 34.83 -0.03 8.25
N LYS A 612 34.73 0.08 9.56
CA LYS A 612 35.28 -0.89 10.50
C LYS A 612 34.20 -1.38 11.45
N PRO A 613 34.18 -2.68 11.78
CA PRO A 613 33.31 -3.18 12.84
C PRO A 613 33.43 -2.35 14.13
N GLY A 614 32.31 -2.01 14.75
CA GLY A 614 32.24 -1.14 15.91
C GLY A 614 32.12 0.36 15.59
N MET A 615 32.20 0.78 14.33
CA MET A 615 32.05 2.18 13.92
C MET A 615 30.59 2.62 14.07
N GLU A 616 30.38 3.75 14.76
CA GLU A 616 29.05 4.38 14.91
C GLU A 616 28.83 5.41 13.81
N LEU A 617 27.70 5.31 13.13
CA LEU A 617 27.34 6.19 12.03
C LEU A 617 25.87 6.64 12.13
N MET A 618 25.58 7.80 11.58
CA MET A 618 24.21 8.22 11.31
C MET A 618 23.83 7.77 9.91
N GLY A 619 22.65 7.18 9.76
CA GLY A 619 22.13 6.76 8.47
C GLY A 619 20.65 7.08 8.31
N THR A 620 20.18 7.04 7.07
CA THR A 620 18.77 7.24 6.75
C THR A 620 18.14 5.91 6.33
N VAL A 621 17.02 5.56 6.94
CA VAL A 621 16.25 4.36 6.58
C VAL A 621 15.73 4.50 5.16
N ARG A 622 16.16 3.58 4.28
CA ARG A 622 15.76 3.54 2.85
C ARG A 622 14.57 2.64 2.60
N ASN A 623 14.55 1.50 3.28
CA ASN A 623 13.48 0.52 3.09
C ASN A 623 13.29 -0.30 4.38
N VAL A 624 12.02 -0.65 4.65
CA VAL A 624 11.62 -1.51 5.77
C VAL A 624 10.93 -2.73 5.20
N ILE A 625 11.44 -3.91 5.53
CA ILE A 625 10.95 -5.20 5.03
C ILE A 625 10.79 -6.18 6.20
N ASP A 626 10.11 -7.30 5.98
CA ASP A 626 9.75 -8.27 7.03
C ASP A 626 10.94 -8.74 7.89
N PHE A 627 12.12 -8.90 7.31
CA PHE A 627 13.28 -9.42 7.99
C PHE A 627 14.31 -8.37 8.43
N GLY A 628 14.08 -7.09 8.14
CA GLY A 628 15.01 -6.04 8.54
C GLY A 628 14.79 -4.68 7.92
N VAL A 629 15.79 -3.83 8.09
CA VAL A 629 15.79 -2.42 7.67
C VAL A 629 17.04 -2.15 6.83
N PHE A 630 16.88 -1.56 5.67
CA PHE A 630 17.98 -1.05 4.87
C PHE A 630 18.26 0.41 5.23
N VAL A 631 19.50 0.69 5.59
CA VAL A 631 19.94 2.01 6.05
C VAL A 631 21.07 2.52 5.17
N ASP A 632 20.89 3.69 4.57
CA ASP A 632 21.95 4.43 3.88
C ASP A 632 22.84 5.14 4.91
N ILE A 633 24.04 4.66 5.06
CA ILE A 633 25.07 5.25 5.93
C ILE A 633 26.09 6.11 5.18
N GLY A 634 25.85 6.40 3.90
CA GLY A 634 26.71 7.26 3.08
C GLY A 634 27.83 6.55 2.34
N VAL A 635 27.81 5.22 2.22
CA VAL A 635 28.85 4.42 1.53
C VAL A 635 28.36 3.77 0.24
N HIS A 636 27.34 4.31 -0.41
CA HIS A 636 26.76 3.81 -1.69
C HIS A 636 26.17 2.40 -1.68
N GLN A 637 26.22 1.73 -0.56
CA GLN A 637 25.60 0.44 -0.32
C GLN A 637 24.78 0.53 0.94
N ASP A 638 23.49 0.26 0.83
CA ASP A 638 22.66 0.22 2.02
C ASP A 638 23.10 -0.90 2.95
N GLY A 639 23.29 -0.57 4.21
CA GLY A 639 23.56 -1.57 5.25
C GLY A 639 22.25 -2.22 5.71
N LEU A 640 22.29 -3.51 5.98
CA LEU A 640 21.14 -4.24 6.51
C LEU A 640 21.21 -4.30 8.05
N VAL A 641 20.19 -3.78 8.69
CA VAL A 641 19.87 -4.05 10.10
C VAL A 641 18.86 -5.19 10.15
N HIS A 642 19.29 -6.40 10.50
CA HIS A 642 18.38 -7.52 10.66
C HIS A 642 17.36 -7.23 11.78
N ILE A 643 16.14 -7.76 11.71
CA ILE A 643 15.06 -7.51 12.67
C ILE A 643 15.50 -7.69 14.14
N SER A 644 16.35 -8.67 14.42
CA SER A 644 16.91 -8.90 15.75
C SER A 644 17.89 -7.83 16.25
N GLN A 645 18.33 -6.94 15.36
CA GLN A 645 19.28 -5.85 15.61
C GLN A 645 18.61 -4.47 15.57
N VAL A 646 17.30 -4.40 15.33
CA VAL A 646 16.56 -3.14 15.25
C VAL A 646 16.25 -2.58 16.63
N SER A 647 15.78 -3.42 17.56
CA SER A 647 15.34 -3.01 18.90
C SER A 647 15.74 -4.00 19.98
N ASP A 648 15.90 -3.52 21.21
CA ASP A 648 16.06 -4.36 22.41
C ASP A 648 14.74 -5.06 22.82
N LYS A 649 13.59 -4.47 22.44
CA LYS A 649 12.27 -5.05 22.65
C LYS A 649 11.95 -6.02 21.54
N PHE A 650 11.19 -7.07 21.87
CA PHE A 650 10.65 -7.96 20.84
C PHE A 650 9.68 -7.17 19.93
N ILE A 651 9.93 -7.17 18.64
CA ILE A 651 9.07 -6.59 17.60
C ILE A 651 8.69 -7.69 16.63
N ARG A 652 7.46 -7.67 16.16
CA ARG A 652 6.97 -8.63 15.14
C ARG A 652 7.39 -8.20 13.75
N HIS A 653 7.46 -6.90 13.53
CA HIS A 653 7.86 -6.30 12.27
C HIS A 653 8.74 -5.07 12.51
N PRO A 654 9.78 -4.82 11.69
CA PRO A 654 10.67 -3.66 11.87
C PRO A 654 9.97 -2.31 11.83
N SER A 655 8.84 -2.18 11.12
CA SER A 655 8.03 -0.94 11.10
C SER A 655 7.42 -0.53 12.43
N GLU A 656 7.43 -1.41 13.43
CA GLU A 656 7.03 -1.06 14.81
C GLU A 656 8.08 -0.16 15.51
N ALA A 657 9.30 -0.14 14.99
CA ALA A 657 10.41 0.59 15.59
C ALA A 657 10.92 1.75 14.73
N VAL A 658 10.86 1.63 13.39
CA VAL A 658 11.39 2.64 12.46
C VAL A 658 10.55 2.73 11.18
N ALA A 659 10.60 3.89 10.54
CA ALA A 659 9.96 4.16 9.26
C ALA A 659 10.99 4.57 8.19
N VAL A 660 10.63 4.43 6.91
CA VAL A 660 11.44 4.93 5.79
C VAL A 660 11.62 6.44 5.92
N GLY A 661 12.85 6.92 5.75
CA GLY A 661 13.21 8.33 5.93
C GLY A 661 13.70 8.68 7.33
N ASP A 662 13.53 7.80 8.32
CA ASP A 662 14.08 8.05 9.67
C ASP A 662 15.60 8.15 9.64
N VAL A 663 16.14 9.12 10.38
CA VAL A 663 17.56 9.22 10.64
C VAL A 663 17.89 8.44 11.91
N VAL A 664 18.67 7.39 11.76
CA VAL A 664 18.97 6.43 12.83
C VAL A 664 20.48 6.35 13.09
N LYS A 665 20.83 6.14 14.34
CA LYS A 665 22.21 5.80 14.73
C LYS A 665 22.42 4.29 14.60
N VAL A 666 23.48 3.89 13.94
CA VAL A 666 23.82 2.48 13.71
C VAL A 666 25.27 2.19 14.03
N VAL A 667 25.53 0.95 14.42
CA VAL A 667 26.90 0.41 14.60
C VAL A 667 27.15 -0.60 13.48
N VAL A 668 28.32 -0.49 12.84
CA VAL A 668 28.77 -1.47 11.85
C VAL A 668 29.13 -2.78 12.57
N LEU A 669 28.45 -3.86 12.23
CA LEU A 669 28.74 -5.19 12.78
C LEU A 669 29.79 -5.94 11.95
N ASP A 670 29.59 -5.96 10.64
CA ASP A 670 30.42 -6.67 9.69
C ASP A 670 30.37 -6.03 8.31
N VAL A 671 31.45 -6.14 7.56
CA VAL A 671 31.60 -5.61 6.19
C VAL A 671 32.20 -6.69 5.29
N ASP A 672 31.41 -7.21 4.37
CA ASP A 672 31.88 -8.14 3.31
C ASP A 672 32.07 -7.34 2.00
N GLU A 673 33.29 -6.86 1.77
CA GLU A 673 33.65 -6.07 0.59
C GLU A 673 33.43 -6.85 -0.73
N LYS A 674 33.62 -8.19 -0.72
CA LYS A 674 33.49 -9.02 -1.92
C LYS A 674 32.04 -9.21 -2.35
N LYS A 675 31.13 -9.27 -1.38
CA LYS A 675 29.70 -9.45 -1.62
C LYS A 675 28.94 -8.10 -1.54
N HIS A 676 29.65 -7.01 -1.31
CA HIS A 676 29.04 -5.70 -1.08
C HIS A 676 27.91 -5.74 -0.04
N ARG A 677 28.17 -6.37 1.12
CA ARG A 677 27.21 -6.49 2.21
C ARG A 677 27.75 -5.80 3.46
N ILE A 678 26.89 -4.99 4.06
CA ILE A 678 27.18 -4.30 5.31
C ILE A 678 26.11 -4.71 6.30
N SER A 679 26.51 -5.28 7.43
CA SER A 679 25.64 -5.64 8.54
C SER A 679 25.69 -4.56 9.60
N LEU A 680 24.53 -4.07 10.00
CA LEU A 680 24.40 -2.97 10.95
C LEU A 680 23.57 -3.38 12.17
N SER A 681 23.71 -2.64 13.27
CA SER A 681 22.88 -2.78 14.47
C SER A 681 22.46 -1.40 14.98
N MET A 682 21.18 -1.20 15.15
CA MET A 682 20.62 -0.06 15.86
C MET A 682 20.63 -0.31 17.38
N LYS A 683 20.42 -1.54 17.77
CA LYS A 683 20.40 -2.01 19.15
C LYS A 683 21.71 -1.73 19.89
N GLN A 684 22.86 -1.89 19.22
CA GLN A 684 24.16 -1.60 19.84
C GLN A 684 24.48 -0.11 19.88
N ALA A 685 23.90 0.69 19.00
CA ALA A 685 24.05 2.14 19.00
C ALA A 685 23.23 2.85 20.11
N SER A 686 22.27 2.15 20.69
CA SER A 686 21.41 2.64 21.79
C SER A 686 22.00 2.37 23.17
N LYS A 687 23.12 1.65 23.24
CA LYS A 687 23.91 1.38 24.45
C LYS A 687 25.08 2.35 24.56
#